data_185a178f8db7711aa740e8b21eae3987
#
_entry.id   185a178f8db7711aa740e8b21eae3987
#
_cell.length_a   1.000
_cell.length_b   1.000
_cell.length_c   1.000
_cell.angle_alpha   90.00
_cell.angle_beta   90.00
_cell.angle_gamma   90.00
#
_symmetry.space_group_name_H-M   'P 1'
#
loop_
_entity.id
_entity.type
_entity.pdbx_description
1 polymer ?
#
loop_
_entity_poly.entity_id
_entity_poly.type
_entity_poly.pdbx_seq_one_letter_code
_entity_poly.pdbx_strand_id
1 'polypeptide(L)'
;MKEDWSDILNLGTKSPIKIHLIGVAGSGMSGIAGLLLSLGHTVSGSDKADTKETERLIKLGLTFCGAHSPEQVNGVDLVVYSSAIKQGNVVYDKAKELGIPMIRRAEALAAIMSEKKSIIVAGTHGKTTTSALAAKVLRGGEKMPSHYVGAEVPILGTNAFWNSESDFFIAEGDESDGSLINYNPEYAILLNVEEDHLDYYKDGIQEIRLVFDEYLNKCSNKIIYCSEDLEAKRLCSKRSNAISYGFDNNDDIWCEIEKIRESSTDFTVYSAEKKLGSITLGVPGKHNVLNALAVVALANELGMEFSGIAQSMAEFRGARRRFDMLYKSSNYSIVDDYGHHPTEIKATIETAKQLNPERLVCVFQPHRYTRTKLMLDKFSGAFSGVDKLFITEVYAAGEAPIVGADSNAIVESIRKSTDVEVELIQCFESAHHVIGAYIKPGDQVLILGAGNVHEIGSLLARDLEVIDKLRRELDDPMTECRLYEPMRRHTTLKVGGPAQYWVEPITVESFSKSLGFFDRLNIPVRVIGRGSNLLICDGGIQGAVIHPSGGEFSEVSVSGNYITAGVGARFKKLNNIAKMHEISGFEWMEGIPGNVGGGLRMNAGAMGTETFDQVVSVKFLDSSGQIYEKSSHDVKSEYRSVPELNNNYAISAVFEGVSGNVRDIEKLTQESMSKRKQSQPIAASAGCIFKNPESIPAGKLIEEMDMKGFSVGGARVSDVHGNFIVNDGKATAIDVLSVINEIKQKALNSRGIKLETEVQIIGEEEIVF
;
A
#
# COMPACT_ATOMS: atom_id res chain seq x y z
N MET A 1 42.36 -24.24 -14.66
CA MET A 1 41.28 -24.99 -15.32
C MET A 1 40.00 -24.49 -14.63
N LYS A 2 39.08 -23.88 -15.38
CA LYS A 2 37.73 -23.63 -14.83
C LYS A 2 37.12 -25.02 -14.64
N GLU A 3 36.73 -25.38 -13.40
CA GLU A 3 35.96 -26.57 -13.13
C GLU A 3 34.71 -26.55 -14.00
N ASP A 4 34.44 -27.67 -14.66
CA ASP A 4 33.18 -27.77 -15.42
C ASP A 4 32.04 -27.99 -14.43
N TRP A 5 31.24 -26.95 -14.21
CA TRP A 5 30.11 -26.96 -13.26
C TRP A 5 29.07 -28.05 -13.59
N SER A 6 29.01 -28.51 -14.85
CA SER A 6 28.11 -29.60 -15.25
C SER A 6 28.57 -30.95 -14.66
N ASP A 7 29.86 -31.17 -14.50
CA ASP A 7 30.40 -32.33 -13.82
C ASP A 7 30.07 -32.35 -12.33
N ILE A 8 30.14 -31.18 -11.67
CA ILE A 8 29.78 -31.03 -10.23
C ILE A 8 28.30 -31.36 -9.97
N LEU A 9 27.42 -30.97 -10.89
CA LEU A 9 25.96 -31.28 -10.79
C LEU A 9 25.66 -32.71 -11.32
N ASN A 10 26.65 -33.49 -11.78
CA ASN A 10 26.44 -34.81 -12.35
C ASN A 10 25.42 -34.86 -13.50
N LEU A 11 25.25 -33.78 -14.25
CA LEU A 11 24.27 -33.68 -15.32
C LEU A 11 24.51 -34.71 -16.42
N GLY A 12 25.75 -34.91 -16.79
CA GLY A 12 26.15 -35.89 -17.82
C GLY A 12 25.92 -37.34 -17.44
N THR A 13 25.99 -37.69 -16.14
CA THR A 13 25.79 -39.06 -15.63
C THR A 13 24.34 -39.34 -15.22
N LYS A 14 23.52 -38.32 -15.08
CA LYS A 14 22.15 -38.37 -14.60
C LYS A 14 21.99 -39.07 -13.23
N SER A 15 23.04 -39.12 -12.43
CA SER A 15 23.01 -39.69 -11.08
C SER A 15 22.55 -38.65 -10.08
N PRO A 16 21.47 -38.91 -9.33
CA PRO A 16 20.99 -37.95 -8.31
C PRO A 16 22.03 -37.70 -7.23
N ILE A 17 22.23 -36.43 -6.88
CA ILE A 17 23.03 -36.00 -5.74
C ILE A 17 22.15 -35.21 -4.74
N LYS A 18 22.64 -35.07 -3.51
CA LYS A 18 21.97 -34.32 -2.43
C LYS A 18 22.47 -32.88 -2.43
N ILE A 19 21.58 -31.94 -2.70
CA ILE A 19 21.91 -30.52 -2.83
C ILE A 19 21.18 -29.73 -1.75
N HIS A 20 21.92 -28.83 -1.07
CA HIS A 20 21.31 -27.90 -0.13
C HIS A 20 21.40 -26.46 -0.66
N LEU A 21 20.25 -25.73 -0.65
CA LEU A 21 20.17 -24.34 -1.07
C LEU A 21 20.07 -23.40 0.13
N ILE A 22 20.99 -22.45 0.27
CA ILE A 22 20.95 -21.41 1.30
C ILE A 22 20.19 -20.19 0.77
N GLY A 23 19.07 -19.84 1.42
CA GLY A 23 18.21 -18.73 0.99
C GLY A 23 17.19 -19.17 -0.08
N VAL A 24 16.58 -20.35 0.09
CA VAL A 24 15.72 -21.00 -0.91
C VAL A 24 14.39 -20.29 -1.18
N ALA A 25 13.91 -19.43 -0.26
CA ALA A 25 12.69 -18.65 -0.44
C ALA A 25 12.84 -17.45 -1.40
N GLY A 26 14.07 -17.02 -1.68
CA GLY A 26 14.32 -15.95 -2.65
C GLY A 26 13.93 -16.38 -4.08
N SER A 27 13.36 -15.44 -4.87
CA SER A 27 12.83 -15.74 -6.22
C SER A 27 13.83 -16.44 -7.15
N GLY A 28 15.09 -16.03 -7.12
CA GLY A 28 16.15 -16.66 -7.92
C GLY A 28 16.52 -18.05 -7.42
N MET A 29 16.65 -18.25 -6.13
CA MET A 29 17.03 -19.53 -5.53
C MET A 29 15.91 -20.57 -5.62
N SER A 30 14.66 -20.17 -5.47
CA SER A 30 13.50 -21.03 -5.62
C SER A 30 13.37 -21.58 -7.04
N GLY A 31 13.70 -20.76 -8.05
CA GLY A 31 13.76 -21.21 -9.44
C GLY A 31 14.82 -22.29 -9.65
N ILE A 32 16.03 -22.12 -9.11
CA ILE A 32 17.09 -23.15 -9.17
C ILE A 32 16.65 -24.43 -8.45
N ALA A 33 16.03 -24.32 -7.26
CA ALA A 33 15.50 -25.48 -6.53
C ALA A 33 14.51 -26.27 -7.39
N GLY A 34 13.57 -25.58 -8.05
CA GLY A 34 12.60 -26.20 -8.95
C GLY A 34 13.22 -26.92 -10.13
N LEU A 35 14.24 -26.33 -10.76
CA LEU A 35 14.99 -26.95 -11.86
C LEU A 35 15.75 -28.20 -11.40
N LEU A 36 16.46 -28.13 -10.27
CA LEU A 36 17.20 -29.25 -9.72
C LEU A 36 16.29 -30.43 -9.30
N LEU A 37 15.13 -30.14 -8.73
CA LEU A 37 14.10 -31.16 -8.44
C LEU A 37 13.59 -31.80 -9.73
N SER A 38 13.35 -31.02 -10.78
CA SER A 38 12.90 -31.52 -12.08
C SER A 38 13.96 -32.35 -12.81
N LEU A 39 15.24 -32.10 -12.52
CA LEU A 39 16.38 -32.91 -12.99
C LEU A 39 16.56 -34.21 -12.18
N GLY A 40 15.79 -34.41 -11.11
CA GLY A 40 15.80 -35.63 -10.31
C GLY A 40 16.74 -35.64 -9.12
N HIS A 41 17.34 -34.49 -8.76
CA HIS A 41 18.20 -34.39 -7.58
C HIS A 41 17.38 -34.40 -6.27
N THR A 42 18.00 -34.81 -5.18
CA THR A 42 17.43 -34.67 -3.83
C THR A 42 17.78 -33.27 -3.30
N VAL A 43 16.77 -32.40 -3.19
CA VAL A 43 16.98 -30.99 -2.86
C VAL A 43 16.44 -30.67 -1.47
N SER A 44 17.28 -30.05 -0.65
CA SER A 44 16.89 -29.41 0.60
C SER A 44 17.20 -27.91 0.57
N GLY A 45 16.55 -27.12 1.41
CA GLY A 45 16.82 -25.70 1.46
C GLY A 45 16.43 -25.06 2.79
N SER A 46 17.15 -23.99 3.14
CA SER A 46 16.91 -23.20 4.35
C SER A 46 16.67 -21.74 4.03
N ASP A 47 15.76 -21.12 4.80
CA ASP A 47 15.48 -19.70 4.74
C ASP A 47 14.86 -19.22 6.06
N LYS A 48 14.92 -17.91 6.33
CA LYS A 48 14.25 -17.29 7.49
C LYS A 48 12.75 -17.15 7.29
N ALA A 49 12.30 -17.01 6.03
CA ALA A 49 10.91 -16.80 5.64
C ALA A 49 10.29 -18.10 5.09
N ASP A 50 9.07 -18.36 5.50
CA ASP A 50 8.18 -19.31 4.83
C ASP A 50 7.29 -18.52 3.87
N THR A 51 7.25 -18.92 2.60
CA THR A 51 6.58 -18.19 1.52
C THR A 51 5.69 -19.14 0.70
N LYS A 52 4.76 -18.59 -0.08
CA LYS A 52 3.97 -19.37 -1.05
C LYS A 52 4.86 -20.17 -2.01
N GLU A 53 6.04 -19.65 -2.31
CA GLU A 53 7.00 -20.32 -3.19
C GLU A 53 7.66 -21.52 -2.51
N THR A 54 8.02 -21.43 -1.22
CA THR A 54 8.50 -22.59 -0.44
C THR A 54 7.43 -23.67 -0.31
N GLU A 55 6.16 -23.29 -0.07
CA GLU A 55 5.04 -24.25 -0.07
C GLU A 55 4.90 -24.97 -1.42
N ARG A 56 5.05 -24.26 -2.54
CA ARG A 56 5.02 -24.84 -3.88
C ARG A 56 6.17 -25.83 -4.08
N LEU A 57 7.37 -25.48 -3.67
CA LEU A 57 8.56 -26.33 -3.79
C LEU A 57 8.46 -27.59 -2.91
N ILE A 58 7.89 -27.49 -1.71
CA ILE A 58 7.64 -28.65 -0.84
C ILE A 58 6.72 -29.65 -1.55
N LYS A 59 5.68 -29.18 -2.25
CA LYS A 59 4.80 -30.05 -3.05
C LYS A 59 5.53 -30.71 -4.23
N LEU A 60 6.63 -30.11 -4.71
CA LEU A 60 7.49 -30.67 -5.74
C LEU A 60 8.59 -31.61 -5.19
N GLY A 61 8.72 -31.75 -3.87
CA GLY A 61 9.68 -32.66 -3.22
C GLY A 61 10.84 -31.97 -2.51
N LEU A 62 10.82 -30.62 -2.35
CA LEU A 62 11.82 -29.93 -1.55
C LEU A 62 11.71 -30.31 -0.07
N THR A 63 12.84 -30.63 0.55
CA THR A 63 12.94 -30.68 2.02
C THR A 63 13.23 -29.30 2.57
N PHE A 64 12.19 -28.57 3.02
CA PHE A 64 12.36 -27.25 3.62
C PHE A 64 12.79 -27.39 5.08
N CYS A 65 13.93 -26.80 5.45
CA CYS A 65 14.56 -26.96 6.76
C CYS A 65 14.31 -25.76 7.71
N GLY A 66 13.54 -24.74 7.28
CA GLY A 66 13.33 -23.52 8.07
C GLY A 66 14.57 -22.65 8.20
N ALA A 67 14.73 -21.99 9.35
CA ALA A 67 15.87 -21.12 9.64
C ALA A 67 17.23 -21.84 9.51
N HIS A 68 18.27 -21.06 9.24
CA HIS A 68 19.62 -21.60 9.01
C HIS A 68 20.19 -22.30 10.24
N SER A 69 20.65 -23.55 10.08
CA SER A 69 21.30 -24.36 11.09
C SER A 69 22.47 -25.18 10.49
N PRO A 70 23.61 -25.30 11.19
CA PRO A 70 24.80 -25.96 10.63
C PRO A 70 24.58 -27.46 10.33
N GLU A 71 23.62 -28.13 10.99
CA GLU A 71 23.32 -29.55 10.79
C GLU A 71 22.71 -29.84 9.42
N GLN A 72 22.16 -28.82 8.75
CA GLN A 72 21.43 -28.94 7.48
C GLN A 72 22.33 -29.39 6.31
N VAL A 73 23.65 -29.26 6.43
CA VAL A 73 24.62 -29.72 5.42
C VAL A 73 25.20 -31.08 5.70
N ASN A 74 24.76 -31.79 6.74
CA ASN A 74 25.26 -33.12 7.04
C ASN A 74 24.82 -34.14 5.95
N GLY A 75 25.80 -34.78 5.29
CA GLY A 75 25.55 -35.74 4.22
C GLY A 75 25.03 -35.14 2.90
N VAL A 76 25.26 -33.87 2.70
CA VAL A 76 25.01 -33.12 1.46
C VAL A 76 26.22 -33.22 0.57
N ASP A 77 26.03 -33.42 -0.75
CA ASP A 77 27.11 -33.53 -1.74
C ASP A 77 27.50 -32.15 -2.32
N LEU A 78 26.58 -31.20 -2.36
CA LEU A 78 26.77 -29.86 -2.93
C LEU A 78 25.92 -28.81 -2.19
N VAL A 79 26.48 -27.62 -2.00
CA VAL A 79 25.75 -26.44 -1.50
C VAL A 79 25.65 -25.38 -2.60
N VAL A 80 24.43 -24.87 -2.83
CA VAL A 80 24.17 -23.73 -3.71
C VAL A 80 23.77 -22.52 -2.87
N TYR A 81 24.37 -21.36 -3.14
CA TYR A 81 24.09 -20.15 -2.37
C TYR A 81 23.98 -18.89 -3.23
N SER A 82 23.22 -17.89 -2.75
CA SER A 82 23.09 -16.59 -3.42
C SER A 82 24.23 -15.65 -3.05
N SER A 83 24.45 -14.60 -3.84
CA SER A 83 25.43 -13.53 -3.58
C SER A 83 25.14 -12.76 -2.24
N ALA A 84 23.91 -12.83 -1.73
CA ALA A 84 23.55 -12.26 -0.44
C ALA A 84 24.14 -13.02 0.77
N ILE A 85 24.49 -14.31 0.60
CA ILE A 85 25.06 -15.15 1.65
C ILE A 85 26.57 -14.91 1.71
N LYS A 86 27.04 -14.55 2.91
CA LYS A 86 28.45 -14.22 3.17
C LYS A 86 28.99 -15.08 4.31
N GLN A 87 30.29 -15.03 4.51
CA GLN A 87 30.96 -15.56 5.70
C GLN A 87 30.27 -15.01 6.96
N GLY A 88 30.02 -15.87 7.94
CA GLY A 88 29.21 -15.62 9.13
C GLY A 88 27.81 -16.26 9.07
N ASN A 89 27.37 -16.75 7.90
CA ASN A 89 26.19 -17.62 7.83
C ASN A 89 26.56 -19.03 8.31
N VAL A 90 25.83 -19.56 9.29
CA VAL A 90 26.16 -20.82 9.97
C VAL A 90 26.18 -22.04 9.05
N VAL A 91 25.32 -22.06 8.02
CA VAL A 91 25.27 -23.14 7.03
C VAL A 91 26.45 -23.04 6.07
N TYR A 92 26.73 -21.82 5.58
CA TYR A 92 27.86 -21.52 4.71
C TYR A 92 29.20 -21.89 5.35
N ASP A 93 29.42 -21.43 6.61
CA ASP A 93 30.64 -21.67 7.33
C ASP A 93 30.82 -23.17 7.65
N LYS A 94 29.75 -23.89 8.00
CA LYS A 94 29.78 -25.33 8.24
C LYS A 94 30.07 -26.14 6.98
N ALA A 95 29.47 -25.79 5.84
CA ALA A 95 29.76 -26.44 4.58
C ALA A 95 31.25 -26.29 4.18
N LYS A 96 31.81 -25.10 4.40
CA LYS A 96 33.21 -24.81 4.18
C LYS A 96 34.15 -25.62 5.10
N GLU A 97 33.78 -25.72 6.40
CA GLU A 97 34.49 -26.55 7.40
C GLU A 97 34.54 -28.02 6.98
N LEU A 98 33.42 -28.54 6.49
CA LEU A 98 33.31 -29.94 6.05
C LEU A 98 33.92 -30.21 4.69
N GLY A 99 34.40 -29.18 3.98
CA GLY A 99 34.97 -29.31 2.62
C GLY A 99 33.95 -29.72 1.55
N ILE A 100 32.66 -29.42 1.79
CA ILE A 100 31.58 -29.67 0.83
C ILE A 100 31.74 -28.70 -0.35
N PRO A 101 31.67 -29.16 -1.61
CA PRO A 101 31.67 -28.28 -2.79
C PRO A 101 30.58 -27.24 -2.67
N MET A 102 30.90 -25.98 -3.02
CA MET A 102 29.98 -24.84 -2.92
C MET A 102 30.00 -24.04 -4.20
N ILE A 103 28.83 -23.83 -4.81
CA ILE A 103 28.69 -23.04 -6.04
C ILE A 103 27.68 -21.91 -5.84
N ARG A 104 27.86 -20.81 -6.56
CA ARG A 104 26.92 -19.71 -6.58
C ARG A 104 25.70 -20.03 -7.42
N ARG A 105 24.58 -19.35 -7.15
CA ARG A 105 23.35 -19.42 -7.94
C ARG A 105 23.60 -19.32 -9.45
N ALA A 106 24.42 -18.36 -9.88
CA ALA A 106 24.72 -18.12 -11.30
C ALA A 106 25.52 -19.28 -11.93
N GLU A 107 26.43 -19.90 -11.18
CA GLU A 107 27.21 -21.06 -11.61
C GLU A 107 26.32 -22.30 -11.76
N ALA A 108 25.40 -22.51 -10.81
CA ALA A 108 24.39 -23.57 -10.90
C ALA A 108 23.48 -23.38 -12.11
N LEU A 109 23.02 -22.14 -12.37
CA LEU A 109 22.20 -21.82 -13.54
C LEU A 109 22.95 -22.05 -14.82
N ALA A 110 24.23 -21.61 -14.92
CA ALA A 110 25.07 -21.81 -16.09
C ALA A 110 25.25 -23.31 -16.41
N ALA A 111 25.48 -24.15 -15.40
CA ALA A 111 25.56 -25.59 -15.55
C ALA A 111 24.27 -26.21 -16.08
N ILE A 112 23.10 -25.86 -15.47
CA ILE A 112 21.80 -26.36 -15.91
C ILE A 112 21.50 -25.94 -17.36
N MET A 113 21.87 -24.72 -17.73
CA MET A 113 21.65 -24.18 -19.08
C MET A 113 22.55 -24.85 -20.15
N SER A 114 23.73 -25.32 -19.78
CA SER A 114 24.67 -25.97 -20.72
C SER A 114 24.10 -27.26 -21.34
N GLU A 115 23.07 -27.85 -20.72
CA GLU A 115 22.38 -29.02 -21.25
C GLU A 115 21.52 -28.74 -22.49
N LYS A 116 21.31 -27.45 -22.84
CA LYS A 116 20.38 -27.02 -23.87
C LYS A 116 20.92 -25.85 -24.69
N LYS A 117 20.28 -25.59 -25.83
CA LYS A 117 20.48 -24.36 -26.61
C LYS A 117 20.00 -23.17 -25.82
N SER A 118 20.92 -22.44 -25.24
CA SER A 118 20.59 -21.37 -24.33
C SER A 118 20.28 -20.05 -25.05
N ILE A 119 19.17 -19.43 -24.70
CA ILE A 119 18.75 -18.09 -25.11
C ILE A 119 18.83 -17.20 -23.87
N ILE A 120 19.78 -16.27 -23.86
CA ILE A 120 20.07 -15.46 -22.69
C ILE A 120 19.70 -14.00 -22.97
N VAL A 121 18.79 -13.47 -22.15
CA VAL A 121 18.37 -12.06 -22.21
C VAL A 121 19.19 -11.28 -21.19
N ALA A 122 20.06 -10.41 -21.69
CA ALA A 122 20.94 -9.56 -20.91
C ALA A 122 20.67 -8.07 -21.16
N GLY A 123 21.07 -7.24 -20.23
CA GLY A 123 20.91 -5.78 -20.28
C GLY A 123 20.59 -5.23 -18.90
N THR A 124 20.75 -3.94 -18.70
CA THR A 124 20.46 -3.31 -17.40
C THR A 124 18.96 -3.39 -17.07
N HIS A 125 18.08 -3.14 -18.07
CA HIS A 125 16.64 -3.06 -17.89
C HIS A 125 15.87 -3.96 -18.88
N GLY A 126 14.64 -4.39 -18.51
CA GLY A 126 13.74 -5.14 -19.39
C GLY A 126 13.94 -6.65 -19.44
N LYS A 127 14.97 -7.21 -18.80
CA LYS A 127 15.34 -8.66 -18.81
C LYS A 127 14.14 -9.57 -18.51
N THR A 128 13.48 -9.38 -17.38
CA THR A 128 12.36 -10.19 -16.91
C THR A 128 11.18 -10.20 -17.88
N THR A 129 10.78 -9.02 -18.37
CA THR A 129 9.68 -8.89 -19.33
C THR A 129 10.00 -9.59 -20.64
N THR A 130 11.22 -9.40 -21.16
CA THR A 130 11.65 -10.00 -22.43
C THR A 130 11.81 -11.50 -22.32
N SER A 131 12.41 -12.04 -21.26
CA SER A 131 12.56 -13.48 -21.03
C SER A 131 11.19 -14.17 -20.88
N ALA A 132 10.27 -13.55 -20.15
CA ALA A 132 8.91 -14.05 -19.99
C ALA A 132 8.14 -14.07 -21.32
N LEU A 133 8.26 -12.99 -22.10
CA LEU A 133 7.62 -12.87 -23.40
C LEU A 133 8.21 -13.88 -24.40
N ALA A 134 9.54 -14.06 -24.40
CA ALA A 134 10.22 -15.06 -25.22
C ALA A 134 9.74 -16.49 -24.87
N ALA A 135 9.66 -16.81 -23.59
CA ALA A 135 9.15 -18.11 -23.14
C ALA A 135 7.69 -18.32 -23.58
N LYS A 136 6.81 -17.31 -23.49
CA LYS A 136 5.42 -17.39 -23.95
C LYS A 136 5.33 -17.58 -25.45
N VAL A 137 6.10 -16.81 -26.24
CA VAL A 137 6.08 -16.87 -27.70
C VAL A 137 6.58 -18.23 -28.18
N LEU A 138 7.71 -18.72 -27.66
CA LEU A 138 8.26 -20.02 -28.09
C LEU A 138 7.35 -21.20 -27.69
N ARG A 139 6.63 -21.10 -26.57
CA ARG A 139 5.57 -22.09 -26.21
C ARG A 139 4.44 -22.11 -27.21
N GLY A 140 4.00 -20.94 -27.67
CA GLY A 140 2.96 -20.83 -28.72
C GLY A 140 3.38 -21.43 -30.07
N GLY A 141 4.67 -21.49 -30.37
CA GLY A 141 5.23 -22.11 -31.57
C GLY A 141 5.69 -23.55 -31.39
N GLU A 142 5.16 -24.28 -30.44
CA GLU A 142 5.40 -25.70 -30.15
C GLU A 142 6.85 -26.04 -29.72
N LYS A 143 7.71 -25.04 -29.47
CA LYS A 143 9.10 -25.28 -29.04
C LYS A 143 9.22 -25.57 -27.53
N MET A 144 8.19 -25.27 -26.75
CA MET A 144 8.05 -25.56 -25.32
C MET A 144 9.36 -25.43 -24.52
N PRO A 145 10.04 -24.28 -24.52
CA PRO A 145 11.37 -24.14 -23.91
C PRO A 145 11.33 -24.36 -22.40
N SER A 146 12.43 -24.87 -21.85
CA SER A 146 12.76 -24.68 -20.45
C SER A 146 12.98 -23.20 -20.19
N HIS A 147 12.70 -22.70 -18.99
CA HIS A 147 12.93 -21.30 -18.67
C HIS A 147 13.28 -21.05 -17.20
N TYR A 148 13.99 -19.95 -17.00
CA TYR A 148 14.28 -19.35 -15.70
C TYR A 148 14.14 -17.83 -15.81
N VAL A 149 13.11 -17.28 -15.13
CA VAL A 149 12.74 -15.86 -15.16
C VAL A 149 12.78 -15.32 -13.73
N GLY A 150 13.29 -14.10 -13.55
CA GLY A 150 13.56 -13.52 -12.23
C GLY A 150 12.32 -13.14 -11.39
N ALA A 151 11.12 -13.24 -11.96
CA ALA A 151 9.87 -12.91 -11.29
C ALA A 151 8.75 -13.92 -11.59
N GLU A 152 7.68 -13.84 -10.82
CA GLU A 152 6.44 -14.57 -11.11
C GLU A 152 5.79 -14.03 -12.38
N VAL A 153 5.51 -14.93 -13.32
CA VAL A 153 4.82 -14.63 -14.57
C VAL A 153 3.55 -15.46 -14.65
N PRO A 154 2.37 -14.88 -14.39
CA PRO A 154 1.12 -15.66 -14.26
C PRO A 154 0.81 -16.55 -15.46
N ILE A 155 1.06 -16.07 -16.69
CA ILE A 155 0.80 -16.83 -17.92
C ILE A 155 1.75 -18.02 -18.10
N LEU A 156 2.91 -18.03 -17.46
CA LEU A 156 3.86 -19.15 -17.46
C LEU A 156 3.57 -20.15 -16.33
N GLY A 157 2.87 -19.72 -15.28
CA GLY A 157 2.51 -20.51 -14.10
C GLY A 157 3.64 -20.72 -13.09
N THR A 158 4.89 -20.42 -13.45
CA THR A 158 6.07 -20.56 -12.60
C THR A 158 7.22 -19.71 -13.11
N ASN A 159 8.12 -19.31 -12.21
CA ASN A 159 9.34 -18.58 -12.55
C ASN A 159 10.44 -19.48 -13.17
N ALA A 160 10.36 -20.78 -12.97
CA ALA A 160 11.31 -21.75 -13.55
C ALA A 160 10.60 -23.05 -13.95
N PHE A 161 10.96 -23.56 -15.11
CA PHE A 161 10.36 -24.76 -15.68
C PHE A 161 11.40 -25.54 -16.49
N TRP A 162 11.48 -26.86 -16.25
CA TRP A 162 12.31 -27.76 -17.03
C TRP A 162 11.45 -28.63 -17.93
N ASN A 163 11.76 -28.64 -19.22
CA ASN A 163 11.16 -29.56 -20.19
C ASN A 163 12.25 -30.44 -20.79
N SER A 164 12.24 -31.73 -20.48
CA SER A 164 13.24 -32.70 -20.98
C SER A 164 13.21 -32.88 -22.51
N GLU A 165 12.07 -32.63 -23.13
CA GLU A 165 11.85 -32.84 -24.57
C GLU A 165 12.26 -31.64 -25.42
N SER A 166 12.42 -30.46 -24.83
CA SER A 166 12.80 -29.25 -25.56
C SER A 166 14.31 -29.06 -25.65
N ASP A 167 14.79 -28.64 -26.81
CA ASP A 167 16.20 -28.26 -27.02
C ASP A 167 16.55 -26.89 -26.42
N PHE A 168 15.56 -26.04 -26.11
CA PHE A 168 15.81 -24.66 -25.76
C PHE A 168 15.66 -24.39 -24.25
N PHE A 169 16.53 -23.51 -23.75
CA PHE A 169 16.45 -22.93 -22.41
C PHE A 169 16.54 -21.41 -22.48
N ILE A 170 15.54 -20.71 -21.94
CA ILE A 170 15.51 -19.24 -21.86
C ILE A 170 15.83 -18.79 -20.44
N ALA A 171 16.79 -17.88 -20.29
CA ALA A 171 17.15 -17.33 -18.99
C ALA A 171 17.47 -15.84 -19.02
N GLU A 172 17.33 -15.21 -17.86
CA GLU A 172 17.87 -13.87 -17.62
C GLU A 172 19.37 -13.94 -17.34
N GLY A 173 20.16 -13.12 -18.03
CA GLY A 173 21.57 -12.89 -17.75
C GLY A 173 21.71 -11.76 -16.73
N ASP A 174 22.14 -12.07 -15.52
CA ASP A 174 22.35 -11.10 -14.44
C ASP A 174 23.79 -10.54 -14.53
N GLU A 175 23.89 -9.21 -14.71
CA GLU A 175 25.15 -8.50 -14.77
C GLU A 175 25.62 -7.96 -13.42
N SER A 176 24.74 -7.97 -12.40
CA SER A 176 24.92 -7.22 -11.15
C SER A 176 26.16 -7.58 -10.32
N ASP A 177 26.68 -8.80 -10.48
CA ASP A 177 27.83 -9.34 -9.75
C ASP A 177 28.93 -9.88 -10.67
N GLY A 178 28.89 -9.47 -11.95
CA GLY A 178 29.84 -9.92 -12.97
C GLY A 178 29.65 -11.39 -13.40
N SER A 179 28.61 -12.07 -12.94
CA SER A 179 28.36 -13.49 -13.25
C SER A 179 27.95 -13.76 -14.71
N LEU A 180 27.56 -12.71 -15.44
CA LEU A 180 27.18 -12.78 -16.85
C LEU A 180 28.24 -13.52 -17.72
N ILE A 181 29.51 -13.37 -17.39
CA ILE A 181 30.63 -14.05 -18.09
C ILE A 181 30.64 -15.58 -17.90
N ASN A 182 29.84 -16.14 -16.99
CA ASN A 182 29.79 -17.60 -16.82
C ASN A 182 28.89 -18.27 -17.87
N TYR A 183 28.07 -17.49 -18.59
CA TYR A 183 27.13 -18.02 -19.56
C TYR A 183 27.76 -18.14 -20.97
N ASN A 184 27.35 -19.18 -21.70
CA ASN A 184 27.76 -19.46 -23.10
C ASN A 184 26.47 -19.52 -23.95
N PRO A 185 25.91 -18.38 -24.38
CA PRO A 185 24.63 -18.36 -25.09
C PRO A 185 24.76 -18.93 -26.52
N GLU A 186 23.76 -19.69 -26.96
CA GLU A 186 23.57 -19.91 -28.39
C GLU A 186 22.96 -18.68 -29.06
N TYR A 187 21.96 -18.06 -28.37
CA TYR A 187 21.37 -16.78 -28.76
C TYR A 187 21.50 -15.78 -27.61
N ALA A 188 22.10 -14.65 -27.86
CA ALA A 188 22.25 -13.56 -26.92
C ALA A 188 21.29 -12.42 -27.31
N ILE A 189 20.45 -11.97 -26.38
CA ILE A 189 19.65 -10.76 -26.54
C ILE A 189 20.24 -9.69 -25.64
N LEU A 190 20.64 -8.54 -26.22
CA LEU A 190 21.15 -7.38 -25.50
C LEU A 190 20.18 -6.22 -25.63
N LEU A 191 19.51 -5.88 -24.51
CA LEU A 191 18.46 -4.86 -24.49
C LEU A 191 19.04 -3.45 -24.38
N ASN A 192 19.89 -3.21 -23.40
CA ASN A 192 20.51 -1.92 -23.10
C ASN A 192 21.71 -2.12 -22.17
N VAL A 193 22.57 -1.10 -22.09
CA VAL A 193 23.72 -1.09 -21.17
C VAL A 193 23.86 0.30 -20.54
N GLU A 194 23.59 0.39 -19.25
CA GLU A 194 23.68 1.63 -18.47
C GLU A 194 24.57 1.46 -17.23
N GLU A 195 24.92 2.58 -16.61
CA GLU A 195 25.62 2.58 -15.33
C GLU A 195 24.68 2.19 -14.20
N ASP A 196 24.77 0.94 -13.77
CA ASP A 196 24.18 0.45 -12.53
C ASP A 196 25.20 -0.44 -11.79
N HIS A 197 24.86 -0.85 -10.57
CA HIS A 197 25.75 -1.71 -9.75
C HIS A 197 27.18 -1.16 -9.58
N LEU A 198 27.33 0.17 -9.43
CA LEU A 198 28.60 0.85 -9.26
C LEU A 198 29.31 0.54 -7.94
N ASP A 199 28.63 -0.18 -7.03
CA ASP A 199 29.23 -0.82 -5.86
C ASP A 199 30.12 -2.02 -6.26
N TYR A 200 29.81 -2.69 -7.36
CA TYR A 200 30.61 -3.75 -7.97
C TYR A 200 31.56 -3.21 -9.03
N TYR A 201 31.06 -2.47 -10.01
CA TYR A 201 31.81 -1.90 -11.14
C TYR A 201 32.44 -0.56 -10.77
N LYS A 202 33.70 -0.58 -10.29
CA LYS A 202 34.38 0.64 -9.79
C LYS A 202 34.76 1.63 -10.88
N ASP A 203 35.08 1.10 -12.10
CA ASP A 203 35.42 1.93 -13.25
C ASP A 203 34.18 2.31 -14.10
N GLY A 204 32.99 2.10 -13.56
CA GLY A 204 31.71 2.50 -14.17
C GLY A 204 31.46 1.81 -15.50
N ILE A 205 30.96 2.59 -16.49
CA ILE A 205 30.52 2.05 -17.79
C ILE A 205 31.64 1.32 -18.55
N GLN A 206 32.91 1.63 -18.30
CA GLN A 206 34.04 0.98 -19.00
C GLN A 206 34.18 -0.49 -18.57
N GLU A 207 34.09 -0.76 -17.28
CA GLU A 207 34.14 -2.09 -16.72
C GLU A 207 32.92 -2.92 -17.14
N ILE A 208 31.71 -2.29 -17.09
CA ILE A 208 30.46 -2.90 -17.55
C ILE A 208 30.58 -3.32 -19.02
N ARG A 209 31.12 -2.46 -19.90
CA ARG A 209 31.32 -2.79 -21.31
C ARG A 209 32.22 -4.01 -21.52
N LEU A 210 33.29 -4.15 -20.74
CA LEU A 210 34.19 -5.29 -20.84
C LEU A 210 33.46 -6.60 -20.49
N VAL A 211 32.64 -6.60 -19.46
CA VAL A 211 31.84 -7.77 -19.06
C VAL A 211 30.84 -8.16 -20.15
N PHE A 212 30.12 -7.18 -20.73
CA PHE A 212 29.19 -7.44 -21.82
C PHE A 212 29.94 -7.90 -23.10
N ASP A 213 31.07 -7.31 -23.42
CA ASP A 213 31.87 -7.70 -24.59
C ASP A 213 32.39 -9.15 -24.46
N GLU A 214 32.90 -9.53 -23.26
CA GLU A 214 33.30 -10.90 -22.99
C GLU A 214 32.15 -11.89 -23.12
N TYR A 215 30.95 -11.53 -22.56
CA TYR A 215 29.74 -12.33 -22.69
C TYR A 215 29.34 -12.53 -24.18
N LEU A 216 29.26 -11.44 -24.93
CA LEU A 216 28.87 -11.48 -26.35
C LEU A 216 29.89 -12.28 -27.23
N ASN A 217 31.16 -12.27 -26.86
CA ASN A 217 32.19 -13.07 -27.54
C ASN A 217 31.99 -14.59 -27.37
N LYS A 218 31.21 -15.02 -26.36
CA LYS A 218 30.87 -16.42 -26.13
C LYS A 218 29.62 -16.88 -26.87
N CYS A 219 28.91 -15.95 -27.53
CA CYS A 219 27.71 -16.29 -28.28
C CYS A 219 28.07 -17.11 -29.54
N SER A 220 27.52 -18.32 -29.60
CA SER A 220 27.89 -19.27 -30.67
C SER A 220 27.05 -19.11 -31.95
N ASN A 221 25.88 -18.46 -31.90
CA ASN A 221 24.99 -18.28 -33.05
C ASN A 221 24.70 -16.79 -33.31
N LYS A 222 23.57 -16.26 -32.83
CA LYS A 222 23.12 -14.88 -33.13
C LYS A 222 23.08 -14.01 -31.91
N ILE A 223 23.45 -12.75 -32.10
CA ILE A 223 23.32 -11.65 -31.14
C ILE A 223 22.20 -10.73 -31.63
N ILE A 224 21.18 -10.57 -30.84
CA ILE A 224 20.02 -9.66 -31.09
C ILE A 224 20.18 -8.44 -30.19
N TYR A 225 20.28 -7.24 -30.74
CA TYR A 225 20.54 -6.04 -29.95
C TYR A 225 19.65 -4.86 -30.28
N CYS A 226 19.32 -4.06 -29.25
CA CYS A 226 18.57 -2.83 -29.40
C CYS A 226 19.44 -1.72 -30.00
N SER A 227 19.05 -1.18 -31.16
CA SER A 227 19.77 -0.09 -31.83
C SER A 227 19.49 1.29 -31.21
N GLU A 228 18.39 1.40 -30.44
CA GLU A 228 18.04 2.63 -29.70
C GLU A 228 19.00 2.87 -28.52
N ASP A 229 19.64 1.82 -27.99
CA ASP A 229 20.63 1.93 -26.94
C ASP A 229 22.04 2.12 -27.54
N LEU A 230 22.67 3.25 -27.21
CA LEU A 230 23.96 3.62 -27.80
C LEU A 230 25.08 2.64 -27.45
N GLU A 231 25.05 2.07 -26.24
CA GLU A 231 26.09 1.14 -25.78
C GLU A 231 25.90 -0.25 -26.39
N ALA A 232 24.64 -0.73 -26.44
CA ALA A 232 24.35 -1.99 -27.14
C ALA A 232 24.71 -1.91 -28.62
N LYS A 233 24.38 -0.80 -29.30
CA LYS A 233 24.77 -0.52 -30.67
C LYS A 233 26.28 -0.50 -30.84
N ARG A 234 27.03 0.15 -29.96
CA ARG A 234 28.48 0.22 -29.94
C ARG A 234 29.14 -1.17 -29.83
N LEU A 235 28.57 -2.02 -28.94
CA LEU A 235 29.09 -3.36 -28.70
C LEU A 235 28.81 -4.35 -29.85
N CYS A 236 27.68 -4.18 -30.57
CA CYS A 236 27.14 -5.19 -31.47
C CYS A 236 27.24 -4.83 -32.96
N SER A 237 27.18 -3.57 -33.36
CA SER A 237 27.00 -3.16 -34.78
C SER A 237 28.12 -3.65 -35.76
N LYS A 238 29.29 -3.99 -35.24
CA LYS A 238 30.40 -4.49 -36.06
C LYS A 238 30.55 -6.02 -36.10
N ARG A 239 29.68 -6.75 -35.39
CA ARG A 239 29.70 -8.19 -35.30
C ARG A 239 28.92 -8.80 -36.47
N SER A 240 29.47 -9.72 -37.19
CA SER A 240 28.87 -10.35 -38.36
C SER A 240 27.64 -11.23 -38.05
N ASN A 241 27.50 -11.65 -36.81
CA ASN A 241 26.37 -12.46 -36.32
C ASN A 241 25.35 -11.66 -35.57
N ALA A 242 25.38 -10.32 -35.60
CA ALA A 242 24.45 -9.46 -34.93
C ALA A 242 23.22 -9.13 -35.81
N ILE A 243 22.05 -9.02 -35.15
CA ILE A 243 20.78 -8.60 -35.70
C ILE A 243 20.29 -7.39 -34.90
N SER A 244 20.09 -6.26 -35.56
CA SER A 244 19.57 -5.03 -34.93
C SER A 244 18.06 -5.02 -34.85
N TYR A 245 17.51 -4.40 -33.79
CA TYR A 245 16.10 -4.06 -33.73
C TYR A 245 15.89 -2.68 -33.10
N GLY A 246 14.85 -1.98 -33.56
CA GLY A 246 14.54 -0.64 -33.07
C GLY A 246 13.33 -0.02 -33.76
N PHE A 247 13.28 1.31 -33.75
CA PHE A 247 12.24 2.09 -34.44
C PHE A 247 12.72 2.66 -35.78
N ASP A 248 14.02 2.57 -36.06
CA ASP A 248 14.60 3.06 -37.30
C ASP A 248 14.44 2.03 -38.42
N ASN A 249 14.02 2.47 -39.61
CA ASN A 249 13.84 1.61 -40.78
C ASN A 249 15.15 1.05 -41.37
N ASN A 250 16.30 1.44 -40.84
CA ASN A 250 17.58 0.87 -41.12
C ASN A 250 17.95 -0.36 -40.26
N ASP A 251 17.11 -0.67 -39.25
CA ASP A 251 17.28 -1.87 -38.45
C ASP A 251 16.83 -3.13 -39.18
N ASP A 252 17.40 -4.28 -38.85
CA ASP A 252 17.02 -5.57 -39.43
C ASP A 252 15.57 -5.92 -39.11
N ILE A 253 15.12 -5.60 -37.88
CA ILE A 253 13.72 -5.69 -37.43
C ILE A 253 13.31 -4.35 -36.83
N TRP A 254 12.27 -3.73 -37.38
CA TRP A 254 11.79 -2.44 -36.91
C TRP A 254 10.26 -2.34 -36.88
N CYS A 255 9.71 -1.31 -36.24
CA CYS A 255 8.28 -1.15 -36.18
C CYS A 255 7.81 0.30 -36.16
N GLU A 256 6.54 0.48 -36.56
CA GLU A 256 5.77 1.70 -36.39
C GLU A 256 4.70 1.48 -35.33
N ILE A 257 4.72 2.31 -34.26
CA ILE A 257 3.70 2.26 -33.22
C ILE A 257 2.46 2.97 -33.71
N GLU A 258 1.32 2.27 -33.76
CA GLU A 258 0.05 2.81 -34.21
C GLU A 258 -0.75 3.41 -33.06
N LYS A 259 -0.82 2.69 -31.92
CA LYS A 259 -1.62 3.12 -30.77
C LYS A 259 -1.16 2.48 -29.47
N ILE A 260 -1.05 3.30 -28.43
CA ILE A 260 -0.84 2.84 -27.06
C ILE A 260 -2.17 2.98 -26.32
N ARG A 261 -2.63 1.89 -25.68
CA ARG A 261 -3.83 1.83 -24.85
C ARG A 261 -3.43 1.48 -23.41
N GLU A 262 -4.36 1.54 -22.50
CA GLU A 262 -4.13 1.23 -21.07
C GLU A 262 -3.56 -0.18 -20.81
N SER A 263 -3.96 -1.18 -21.57
CA SER A 263 -3.56 -2.57 -21.38
C SER A 263 -2.88 -3.19 -22.60
N SER A 264 -2.60 -2.42 -23.64
CA SER A 264 -2.02 -2.95 -24.87
C SER A 264 -1.36 -1.87 -25.73
N THR A 265 -0.49 -2.30 -26.63
CA THR A 265 0.10 -1.43 -27.66
C THR A 265 -0.01 -2.10 -29.02
N ASP A 266 -0.55 -1.37 -30.01
CA ASP A 266 -0.61 -1.82 -31.40
C ASP A 266 0.56 -1.25 -32.19
N PHE A 267 1.23 -2.09 -32.95
CA PHE A 267 2.33 -1.70 -33.83
C PHE A 267 2.47 -2.64 -35.02
N THR A 268 2.99 -2.11 -36.13
CA THR A 268 3.30 -2.88 -37.34
C THR A 268 4.77 -3.14 -37.42
N VAL A 269 5.17 -4.39 -37.65
CA VAL A 269 6.55 -4.87 -37.68
C VAL A 269 7.01 -5.09 -39.13
N TYR A 270 8.26 -4.75 -39.37
CA TYR A 270 8.96 -4.91 -40.64
C TYR A 270 10.28 -5.68 -40.45
N SER A 271 10.70 -6.42 -41.45
CA SER A 271 12.06 -6.98 -41.56
C SER A 271 12.71 -6.38 -42.81
N ALA A 272 13.70 -5.54 -42.62
CA ALA A 272 14.16 -4.62 -43.64
C ALA A 272 12.99 -3.87 -44.29
N GLU A 273 12.83 -3.94 -45.61
CA GLU A 273 11.71 -3.28 -46.33
C GLU A 273 10.40 -4.09 -46.34
N LYS A 274 10.44 -5.36 -45.85
CA LYS A 274 9.24 -6.24 -45.93
C LYS A 274 8.38 -6.12 -44.68
N LYS A 275 7.10 -5.75 -44.88
CA LYS A 275 6.12 -5.82 -43.78
C LYS A 275 5.88 -7.27 -43.36
N LEU A 276 6.10 -7.58 -42.07
CA LEU A 276 5.79 -8.89 -41.50
C LEU A 276 4.34 -8.99 -41.06
N GLY A 277 3.80 -7.92 -40.44
CA GLY A 277 2.42 -7.85 -40.00
C GLY A 277 2.23 -6.91 -38.80
N SER A 278 1.01 -6.86 -38.26
CA SER A 278 0.67 -6.05 -37.11
C SER A 278 0.55 -6.92 -35.85
N ILE A 279 0.96 -6.38 -34.72
CA ILE A 279 0.92 -7.00 -33.39
C ILE A 279 0.12 -6.10 -32.46
N THR A 280 -0.77 -6.70 -31.67
CA THR A 280 -1.32 -6.11 -30.45
C THR A 280 -0.58 -6.75 -29.27
N LEU A 281 0.34 -6.02 -28.64
CA LEU A 281 1.03 -6.49 -27.43
C LEU A 281 0.14 -6.25 -26.22
N GLY A 282 -0.10 -7.26 -25.37
CA GLY A 282 -1.01 -7.18 -24.22
C GLY A 282 -0.43 -6.46 -22.99
N VAL A 283 0.52 -5.55 -23.19
CA VAL A 283 1.07 -4.61 -22.22
C VAL A 283 1.33 -3.25 -22.86
N PRO A 284 1.20 -2.12 -22.13
CA PRO A 284 1.42 -0.79 -22.64
C PRO A 284 2.90 -0.39 -22.66
N GLY A 285 3.22 0.65 -23.45
CA GLY A 285 4.45 1.41 -23.37
C GLY A 285 5.48 1.10 -24.45
N LYS A 286 6.17 2.16 -24.89
CA LYS A 286 7.22 2.10 -25.91
C LYS A 286 8.36 1.12 -25.57
N HIS A 287 8.80 1.11 -24.32
CA HIS A 287 9.86 0.21 -23.86
C HIS A 287 9.43 -1.26 -23.97
N ASN A 288 8.16 -1.59 -23.76
CA ASN A 288 7.64 -2.94 -23.96
C ASN A 288 7.56 -3.33 -25.43
N VAL A 289 7.35 -2.36 -26.33
CA VAL A 289 7.47 -2.61 -27.78
C VAL A 289 8.91 -3.00 -28.16
N LEU A 290 9.93 -2.31 -27.61
CA LEU A 290 11.34 -2.71 -27.81
C LEU A 290 11.61 -4.12 -27.27
N ASN A 291 11.13 -4.44 -26.08
CA ASN A 291 11.22 -5.80 -25.51
C ASN A 291 10.54 -6.83 -26.44
N ALA A 292 9.40 -6.49 -27.04
CA ALA A 292 8.69 -7.35 -27.97
C ALA A 292 9.46 -7.52 -29.29
N LEU A 293 10.05 -6.46 -29.84
CA LEU A 293 10.85 -6.53 -31.06
C LEU A 293 12.07 -7.47 -30.91
N ALA A 294 12.72 -7.46 -29.73
CA ALA A 294 13.78 -8.42 -29.43
C ALA A 294 13.31 -9.87 -29.59
N VAL A 295 12.09 -10.15 -29.10
CA VAL A 295 11.48 -11.48 -29.19
C VAL A 295 11.01 -11.79 -30.61
N VAL A 296 10.51 -10.80 -31.36
CA VAL A 296 10.19 -10.97 -32.79
C VAL A 296 11.45 -11.34 -33.57
N ALA A 297 12.56 -10.62 -33.34
CA ALA A 297 13.83 -10.91 -34.01
C ALA A 297 14.31 -12.34 -33.72
N LEU A 298 14.25 -12.78 -32.45
CA LEU A 298 14.58 -14.16 -32.06
C LEU A 298 13.65 -15.18 -32.73
N ALA A 299 12.34 -14.97 -32.65
CA ALA A 299 11.34 -15.91 -33.19
C ALA A 299 11.41 -16.03 -34.73
N ASN A 300 11.70 -14.92 -35.41
CA ASN A 300 11.92 -14.89 -36.86
C ASN A 300 13.21 -15.67 -37.25
N GLU A 301 14.30 -15.50 -36.48
CA GLU A 301 15.55 -16.27 -36.67
C GLU A 301 15.33 -17.78 -36.42
N LEU A 302 14.47 -18.15 -35.49
CA LEU A 302 14.06 -19.52 -35.20
C LEU A 302 13.05 -20.09 -36.21
N GLY A 303 12.65 -19.32 -37.23
CA GLY A 303 11.74 -19.74 -38.30
C GLY A 303 10.29 -19.91 -37.87
N MET A 304 9.83 -19.14 -36.85
CA MET A 304 8.45 -19.19 -36.37
C MET A 304 7.51 -18.39 -37.29
N GLU A 305 6.29 -18.89 -37.47
CA GLU A 305 5.25 -18.17 -38.20
C GLU A 305 4.80 -16.90 -37.48
N PHE A 306 4.77 -15.77 -38.20
CA PHE A 306 4.44 -14.45 -37.60
C PHE A 306 3.07 -14.41 -36.94
N SER A 307 2.07 -15.12 -37.47
CA SER A 307 0.73 -15.20 -36.88
C SER A 307 0.75 -15.80 -35.45
N GLY A 308 1.57 -16.83 -35.22
CA GLY A 308 1.74 -17.45 -33.90
C GLY A 308 2.45 -16.52 -32.92
N ILE A 309 3.45 -15.74 -33.42
CA ILE A 309 4.13 -14.71 -32.64
C ILE A 309 3.12 -13.64 -32.19
N ALA A 310 2.36 -13.09 -33.13
CA ALA A 310 1.37 -12.04 -32.86
C ALA A 310 0.29 -12.51 -31.87
N GLN A 311 -0.23 -13.73 -32.04
CA GLN A 311 -1.20 -14.30 -31.11
C GLN A 311 -0.64 -14.44 -29.68
N SER A 312 0.56 -15.00 -29.53
CA SER A 312 1.20 -15.16 -28.23
C SER A 312 1.45 -13.83 -27.50
N MET A 313 1.83 -12.79 -28.26
CA MET A 313 2.02 -11.43 -27.72
C MET A 313 0.70 -10.77 -27.29
N ALA A 314 -0.40 -11.03 -28.01
CA ALA A 314 -1.72 -10.51 -27.64
C ALA A 314 -2.25 -11.12 -26.31
N GLU A 315 -1.83 -12.32 -25.97
CA GLU A 315 -2.19 -12.99 -24.72
C GLU A 315 -1.31 -12.61 -23.53
N PHE A 316 -0.13 -12.02 -23.77
CA PHE A 316 0.82 -11.66 -22.73
C PHE A 316 0.28 -10.50 -21.86
N ARG A 317 0.38 -10.64 -20.54
CA ARG A 317 -0.11 -9.65 -19.54
C ARG A 317 0.98 -9.11 -18.64
N GLY A 318 2.25 -9.32 -19.02
CA GLY A 318 3.39 -8.89 -18.20
C GLY A 318 3.79 -9.88 -17.12
N ALA A 319 4.82 -9.50 -16.37
CA ALA A 319 5.22 -10.13 -15.14
C ALA A 319 4.68 -9.32 -13.95
N ARG A 320 4.54 -9.95 -12.80
CA ARG A 320 4.19 -9.26 -11.56
C ARG A 320 5.17 -8.11 -11.30
N ARG A 321 4.62 -6.99 -10.83
CA ARG A 321 5.38 -5.78 -10.54
C ARG A 321 6.11 -5.19 -11.77
N ARG A 322 5.56 -5.32 -12.98
CA ARG A 322 6.03 -4.70 -14.22
C ARG A 322 4.87 -4.02 -14.92
N PHE A 323 4.56 -2.78 -14.53
CA PHE A 323 3.35 -2.05 -14.87
C PHE A 323 2.09 -2.88 -14.55
N ASP A 324 2.09 -3.51 -13.39
CA ASP A 324 1.06 -4.46 -12.93
C ASP A 324 -0.15 -3.70 -12.39
N MET A 325 -1.31 -3.87 -13.01
CA MET A 325 -2.55 -3.20 -12.58
C MET A 325 -3.11 -3.90 -11.34
N LEU A 326 -2.89 -3.33 -10.16
CA LEU A 326 -3.39 -3.85 -8.89
C LEU A 326 -4.89 -3.57 -8.70
N TYR A 327 -5.34 -2.40 -9.14
CA TYR A 327 -6.74 -1.99 -9.03
C TYR A 327 -7.14 -1.06 -10.16
N LYS A 328 -8.40 -1.22 -10.64
CA LYS A 328 -9.00 -0.33 -11.61
C LYS A 328 -10.49 -0.20 -11.41
N SER A 329 -10.98 1.03 -11.35
CA SER A 329 -12.39 1.40 -11.38
C SER A 329 -12.61 2.61 -12.30
N SER A 330 -13.84 3.14 -12.34
CA SER A 330 -14.12 4.41 -13.02
C SER A 330 -13.45 5.61 -12.32
N ASN A 331 -13.11 5.46 -11.03
CA ASN A 331 -12.61 6.56 -10.20
C ASN A 331 -11.12 6.50 -9.96
N TYR A 332 -10.52 5.31 -9.92
CA TYR A 332 -9.12 5.13 -9.52
C TYR A 332 -8.44 4.04 -10.34
N SER A 333 -7.15 4.21 -10.54
CA SER A 333 -6.27 3.11 -10.96
C SER A 333 -5.01 3.06 -10.10
N ILE A 334 -4.56 1.84 -9.73
CA ILE A 334 -3.31 1.61 -9.02
C ILE A 334 -2.46 0.67 -9.84
N VAL A 335 -1.25 1.12 -10.15
CA VAL A 335 -0.26 0.36 -10.92
C VAL A 335 0.98 0.15 -10.05
N ASP A 336 1.47 -1.08 -9.96
CA ASP A 336 2.74 -1.43 -9.30
C ASP A 336 3.82 -1.68 -10.34
N ASP A 337 4.99 -1.06 -10.14
CA ASP A 337 6.14 -1.26 -10.99
C ASP A 337 7.43 -1.40 -10.16
N TYR A 338 8.25 -2.35 -10.54
CA TYR A 338 9.52 -2.65 -9.88
C TYR A 338 10.60 -1.58 -10.12
N GLY A 339 10.32 -0.61 -11.00
CA GLY A 339 11.24 0.45 -11.40
C GLY A 339 11.83 1.17 -10.20
N HIS A 340 13.14 1.13 -10.08
CA HIS A 340 13.91 1.70 -8.99
C HIS A 340 15.16 2.44 -9.48
N HIS A 341 15.50 2.31 -10.75
CA HIS A 341 16.52 3.09 -11.44
C HIS A 341 15.88 4.34 -12.08
N PRO A 342 16.55 5.51 -12.10
CA PRO A 342 15.98 6.74 -12.68
C PRO A 342 15.44 6.58 -14.10
N THR A 343 16.11 5.79 -14.96
CA THR A 343 15.68 5.50 -16.33
C THR A 343 14.38 4.68 -16.36
N GLU A 344 14.27 3.64 -15.50
CA GLU A 344 13.04 2.84 -15.37
C GLU A 344 11.87 3.69 -14.88
N ILE A 345 12.09 4.48 -13.82
CA ILE A 345 11.09 5.39 -13.26
C ILE A 345 10.55 6.32 -14.35
N LYS A 346 11.43 6.94 -15.12
CA LYS A 346 11.04 7.84 -16.21
C LYS A 346 10.21 7.12 -17.27
N ALA A 347 10.63 5.94 -17.71
CA ALA A 347 9.91 5.14 -18.71
C ALA A 347 8.52 4.73 -18.23
N THR A 348 8.39 4.36 -16.95
CA THR A 348 7.11 3.99 -16.32
C THR A 348 6.19 5.20 -16.19
N ILE A 349 6.71 6.35 -15.76
CA ILE A 349 5.94 7.62 -15.70
C ILE A 349 5.48 8.05 -17.11
N GLU A 350 6.33 7.97 -18.12
CA GLU A 350 5.97 8.26 -19.51
C GLU A 350 4.85 7.34 -19.99
N THR A 351 4.90 6.05 -19.66
CA THR A 351 3.83 5.10 -19.97
C THR A 351 2.53 5.46 -19.27
N ALA A 352 2.57 5.77 -17.97
CA ALA A 352 1.41 6.19 -17.21
C ALA A 352 0.76 7.47 -17.80
N LYS A 353 1.57 8.45 -18.20
CA LYS A 353 1.10 9.70 -18.84
C LYS A 353 0.43 9.47 -20.20
N GLN A 354 0.86 8.46 -20.96
CA GLN A 354 0.23 8.12 -22.23
C GLN A 354 -1.21 7.61 -22.07
N LEU A 355 -1.59 7.21 -20.85
CA LEU A 355 -2.96 6.82 -20.50
C LEU A 355 -3.86 8.03 -20.19
N ASN A 356 -3.30 9.24 -20.19
CA ASN A 356 -4.00 10.51 -19.94
C ASN A 356 -4.80 10.52 -18.61
N PRO A 357 -4.21 10.20 -17.47
CA PRO A 357 -4.88 10.32 -16.18
C PRO A 357 -5.22 11.81 -15.91
N GLU A 358 -6.28 12.07 -15.11
CA GLU A 358 -6.56 13.44 -14.66
C GLU A 358 -5.44 13.96 -13.77
N ARG A 359 -4.92 13.11 -12.88
CA ARG A 359 -3.72 13.36 -12.06
C ARG A 359 -2.90 12.07 -11.94
N LEU A 360 -1.58 12.24 -11.93
CA LEU A 360 -0.63 11.16 -11.69
C LEU A 360 0.00 11.34 -10.29
N VAL A 361 -0.36 10.45 -9.36
CA VAL A 361 0.21 10.37 -8.01
C VAL A 361 1.25 9.26 -7.99
N CYS A 362 2.47 9.57 -7.58
CA CYS A 362 3.54 8.57 -7.53
C CYS A 362 3.94 8.30 -6.07
N VAL A 363 4.17 7.04 -5.74
CA VAL A 363 4.72 6.57 -4.47
C VAL A 363 6.03 5.84 -4.77
N PHE A 364 7.13 6.38 -4.27
CA PHE A 364 8.45 5.84 -4.56
C PHE A 364 9.18 5.39 -3.30
N GLN A 365 9.72 4.17 -3.34
CA GLN A 365 10.65 3.65 -2.33
C GLN A 365 12.06 3.57 -2.92
N PRO A 366 13.00 4.40 -2.46
CA PRO A 366 14.40 4.25 -2.85
C PRO A 366 14.94 2.89 -2.40
N HIS A 367 15.78 2.27 -3.23
CA HIS A 367 16.31 0.93 -2.97
C HIS A 367 17.83 0.96 -2.90
N ARG A 368 18.40 0.59 -1.73
CA ARG A 368 19.82 0.59 -1.35
C ARG A 368 20.39 2.01 -1.14
N TYR A 369 21.09 2.20 -0.06
CA TYR A 369 21.76 3.48 0.24
C TYR A 369 22.88 3.81 -0.75
N THR A 370 23.61 2.79 -1.21
CA THR A 370 24.69 2.98 -2.21
C THR A 370 24.15 3.52 -3.52
N ARG A 371 23.03 2.97 -4.06
CA ARG A 371 22.40 3.47 -5.28
C ARG A 371 21.85 4.88 -5.07
N THR A 372 21.17 5.13 -3.96
CA THR A 372 20.63 6.45 -3.61
C THR A 372 21.72 7.52 -3.65
N LYS A 373 22.89 7.23 -3.06
CA LYS A 373 24.01 8.16 -3.04
C LYS A 373 24.61 8.42 -4.44
N LEU A 374 24.82 7.34 -5.21
CA LEU A 374 25.51 7.42 -6.50
C LEU A 374 24.64 8.05 -7.60
N MET A 375 23.31 7.98 -7.45
CA MET A 375 22.36 8.44 -8.48
C MET A 375 21.52 9.63 -8.03
N LEU A 376 21.86 10.29 -6.92
CA LEU A 376 21.05 11.35 -6.33
C LEU A 376 20.65 12.43 -7.34
N ASP A 377 21.58 12.90 -8.16
CA ASP A 377 21.34 13.91 -9.18
C ASP A 377 20.42 13.40 -10.32
N LYS A 378 20.48 12.10 -10.64
CA LYS A 378 19.65 11.49 -11.68
C LYS A 378 18.19 11.33 -11.23
N PHE A 379 17.94 11.13 -9.93
CA PHE A 379 16.58 11.05 -9.38
C PHE A 379 15.83 12.36 -9.52
N SER A 380 16.49 13.51 -9.45
CA SER A 380 15.83 14.81 -9.51
C SER A 380 14.98 15.00 -10.75
N GLY A 381 15.45 14.55 -11.92
CA GLY A 381 14.74 14.64 -13.20
C GLY A 381 13.85 13.44 -13.54
N ALA A 382 13.87 12.38 -12.75
CA ALA A 382 13.16 11.14 -13.08
C ALA A 382 11.64 11.26 -12.91
N PHE A 383 11.15 12.16 -12.05
CA PHE A 383 9.74 12.31 -11.70
C PHE A 383 9.01 13.42 -12.45
N SER A 384 9.57 13.92 -13.54
CA SER A 384 8.97 15.00 -14.33
C SER A 384 7.58 14.62 -14.84
N GLY A 385 6.60 15.47 -14.55
CA GLY A 385 5.21 15.30 -14.98
C GLY A 385 4.35 14.43 -14.05
N VAL A 386 4.81 14.19 -12.83
CA VAL A 386 4.02 13.69 -11.70
C VAL A 386 3.41 14.88 -10.97
N ASP A 387 2.12 14.80 -10.63
CA ASP A 387 1.41 15.86 -9.92
C ASP A 387 1.72 15.86 -8.42
N LYS A 388 1.88 14.67 -7.83
CA LYS A 388 2.27 14.49 -6.43
C LYS A 388 3.19 13.28 -6.29
N LEU A 389 4.29 13.46 -5.59
CA LEU A 389 5.25 12.40 -5.28
C LEU A 389 5.32 12.17 -3.77
N PHE A 390 5.03 10.96 -3.35
CA PHE A 390 5.32 10.47 -2.01
C PHE A 390 6.59 9.63 -2.03
N ILE A 391 7.50 9.90 -1.11
CA ILE A 391 8.74 9.13 -0.95
C ILE A 391 8.71 8.47 0.43
N THR A 392 8.95 7.16 0.48
CA THR A 392 9.09 6.41 1.74
C THR A 392 10.56 6.33 2.16
N GLU A 393 10.83 5.72 3.30
CA GLU A 393 12.20 5.42 3.72
C GLU A 393 12.91 4.50 2.71
N VAL A 394 14.25 4.59 2.69
CA VAL A 394 15.09 3.75 1.83
C VAL A 394 14.95 2.29 2.25
N TYR A 395 14.62 1.42 1.31
CA TYR A 395 14.73 -0.03 1.52
C TYR A 395 16.21 -0.44 1.50
N ALA A 396 16.72 -0.81 2.67
CA ALA A 396 18.15 -1.02 2.87
C ALA A 396 18.74 -2.21 2.11
N ALA A 397 17.95 -3.27 1.83
CA ALA A 397 18.40 -4.52 1.20
C ALA A 397 19.68 -5.12 1.87
N GLY A 398 19.79 -4.97 3.20
CA GLY A 398 20.91 -5.46 3.99
C GLY A 398 22.12 -4.52 4.06
N GLU A 399 22.04 -3.32 3.48
CA GLU A 399 23.10 -2.30 3.61
C GLU A 399 22.97 -1.52 4.92
N ALA A 400 24.09 -1.04 5.45
CA ALA A 400 24.09 -0.08 6.55
C ALA A 400 23.74 1.33 6.02
N PRO A 401 23.08 2.18 6.83
CA PRO A 401 22.79 3.56 6.46
C PRO A 401 24.05 4.34 6.07
N ILE A 402 23.96 5.15 5.01
CA ILE A 402 25.04 6.00 4.50
C ILE A 402 24.60 7.47 4.66
N VAL A 403 25.44 8.29 5.29
CA VAL A 403 25.17 9.72 5.48
C VAL A 403 24.98 10.42 4.13
N GLY A 404 23.87 11.17 4.00
CA GLY A 404 23.49 11.89 2.78
C GLY A 404 22.95 10.99 1.65
N ALA A 405 22.54 9.76 2.00
CA ALA A 405 21.93 8.81 1.07
C ALA A 405 20.52 8.35 1.56
N ASP A 406 19.87 9.18 2.34
CA ASP A 406 18.52 8.94 2.84
C ASP A 406 17.44 9.54 1.91
N SER A 407 16.20 9.25 2.21
CA SER A 407 15.07 9.76 1.43
C SER A 407 14.92 11.28 1.52
N ASN A 408 15.39 11.93 2.60
CA ASN A 408 15.41 13.39 2.71
C ASN A 408 16.31 14.01 1.64
N ALA A 409 17.49 13.40 1.38
CA ALA A 409 18.40 13.89 0.35
C ALA A 409 17.74 13.88 -1.05
N ILE A 410 16.95 12.85 -1.37
CA ILE A 410 16.18 12.79 -2.63
C ILE A 410 15.10 13.87 -2.65
N VAL A 411 14.32 14.03 -1.56
CA VAL A 411 13.28 15.06 -1.45
C VAL A 411 13.88 16.45 -1.67
N GLU A 412 14.99 16.76 -1.03
CA GLU A 412 15.67 18.04 -1.20
C GLU A 412 16.21 18.26 -2.62
N SER A 413 16.75 17.21 -3.25
CA SER A 413 17.24 17.26 -4.62
C SER A 413 16.09 17.57 -5.60
N ILE A 414 14.95 16.91 -5.45
CA ILE A 414 13.76 17.12 -6.28
C ILE A 414 13.20 18.53 -6.08
N ARG A 415 13.06 19.00 -4.85
CA ARG A 415 12.57 20.37 -4.54
C ARG A 415 13.42 21.47 -5.12
N LYS A 416 14.73 21.23 -5.27
CA LYS A 416 15.67 22.22 -5.86
C LYS A 416 15.63 22.24 -7.38
N SER A 417 15.22 21.16 -8.03
CA SER A 417 15.39 20.97 -9.47
C SER A 417 14.06 20.89 -10.25
N THR A 418 12.93 20.73 -9.58
CA THR A 418 11.62 20.54 -10.23
C THR A 418 10.51 21.21 -9.43
N ASP A 419 9.37 21.45 -10.08
CA ASP A 419 8.13 21.95 -9.45
C ASP A 419 7.21 20.82 -8.94
N VAL A 420 7.69 19.57 -8.91
CA VAL A 420 6.90 18.41 -8.43
C VAL A 420 6.63 18.57 -6.94
N GLU A 421 5.36 18.48 -6.56
CA GLU A 421 4.98 18.48 -5.15
C GLU A 421 5.45 17.18 -4.49
N VAL A 422 6.47 17.26 -3.64
CA VAL A 422 7.08 16.08 -3.00
C VAL A 422 6.90 16.09 -1.49
N GLU A 423 6.52 14.91 -0.94
CA GLU A 423 6.31 14.68 0.49
C GLU A 423 7.04 13.42 0.94
N LEU A 424 7.73 13.50 2.08
CA LEU A 424 8.34 12.34 2.73
C LEU A 424 7.35 11.70 3.69
N ILE A 425 7.11 10.42 3.53
CA ILE A 425 6.36 9.58 4.47
C ILE A 425 7.36 9.00 5.47
N GLN A 426 7.26 9.40 6.73
CA GLN A 426 8.19 9.01 7.78
C GLN A 426 7.95 7.59 8.34
N CYS A 427 6.71 7.10 8.26
CA CYS A 427 6.32 5.78 8.75
C CYS A 427 5.77 4.96 7.58
N PHE A 428 6.49 3.93 7.19
CA PHE A 428 6.12 3.07 6.06
C PHE A 428 4.77 2.40 6.30
N GLU A 429 4.55 1.93 7.52
CA GLU A 429 3.35 1.23 7.94
C GLU A 429 2.08 2.07 7.74
N SER A 430 2.16 3.37 7.96
CA SER A 430 1.02 4.29 7.78
C SER A 430 0.93 4.92 6.39
N ALA A 431 1.83 4.57 5.48
CA ALA A 431 1.92 5.20 4.16
C ALA A 431 0.61 5.13 3.38
N HIS A 432 -0.05 3.97 3.37
CA HIS A 432 -1.32 3.79 2.68
C HIS A 432 -2.44 4.69 3.25
N HIS A 433 -2.42 5.03 4.55
CA HIS A 433 -3.36 5.98 5.14
C HIS A 433 -3.14 7.40 4.60
N VAL A 434 -1.88 7.85 4.56
CA VAL A 434 -1.53 9.19 4.05
C VAL A 434 -1.93 9.34 2.59
N ILE A 435 -1.59 8.33 1.78
CA ILE A 435 -1.88 8.32 0.35
C ILE A 435 -3.39 8.21 0.11
N GLY A 436 -4.08 7.28 0.80
CA GLY A 436 -5.52 7.06 0.67
C GLY A 436 -6.35 8.28 1.07
N ALA A 437 -5.91 9.06 2.07
CA ALA A 437 -6.52 10.33 2.45
C ALA A 437 -6.28 11.46 1.44
N TYR A 438 -5.23 11.35 0.61
CA TYR A 438 -4.85 12.36 -0.38
C TYR A 438 -5.51 12.15 -1.74
N ILE A 439 -5.63 10.90 -2.19
CA ILE A 439 -6.12 10.57 -3.54
C ILE A 439 -7.59 10.96 -3.72
N LYS A 440 -7.95 11.28 -4.96
CA LYS A 440 -9.29 11.71 -5.37
C LYS A 440 -9.76 10.91 -6.59
N PRO A 441 -11.06 10.84 -6.85
CA PRO A 441 -11.58 10.30 -8.11
C PRO A 441 -10.90 10.94 -9.32
N GLY A 442 -10.49 10.12 -10.29
CA GLY A 442 -9.70 10.52 -11.46
C GLY A 442 -8.19 10.26 -11.31
N ASP A 443 -7.70 9.96 -10.11
CA ASP A 443 -6.27 9.73 -9.89
C ASP A 443 -5.80 8.37 -10.38
N GLN A 444 -4.63 8.36 -11.02
CA GLN A 444 -3.79 7.18 -11.20
C GLN A 444 -2.67 7.19 -10.17
N VAL A 445 -2.58 6.12 -9.37
CA VAL A 445 -1.54 5.93 -8.38
C VAL A 445 -0.49 4.97 -8.93
N LEU A 446 0.75 5.42 -9.02
CA LEU A 446 1.87 4.63 -9.50
C LEU A 446 2.79 4.30 -8.32
N ILE A 447 2.90 3.01 -8.00
CA ILE A 447 3.75 2.49 -6.92
C ILE A 447 5.09 2.05 -7.54
N LEU A 448 6.20 2.65 -7.12
CA LEU A 448 7.52 2.45 -7.71
C LEU A 448 8.54 1.98 -6.67
N GLY A 449 9.24 0.89 -6.97
CA GLY A 449 10.37 0.43 -6.17
C GLY A 449 10.55 -1.07 -6.11
N ALA A 450 11.78 -1.50 -5.87
CA ALA A 450 12.17 -2.92 -5.80
C ALA A 450 11.97 -3.56 -4.41
N GLY A 451 11.70 -2.74 -3.38
CA GLY A 451 11.46 -3.19 -2.00
C GLY A 451 10.03 -3.64 -1.76
N ASN A 452 9.56 -3.43 -0.53
CA ASN A 452 8.22 -3.83 -0.09
C ASN A 452 7.13 -2.78 -0.36
N VAL A 453 7.41 -1.71 -1.09
CA VAL A 453 6.43 -0.64 -1.42
C VAL A 453 5.15 -1.15 -2.09
N HIS A 454 5.19 -2.30 -2.77
CA HIS A 454 4.02 -2.95 -3.37
C HIS A 454 2.92 -3.30 -2.34
N GLU A 455 3.29 -3.48 -1.07
CA GLU A 455 2.34 -3.72 0.03
C GLU A 455 1.41 -2.52 0.21
N ILE A 456 1.95 -1.30 0.10
CA ILE A 456 1.17 -0.04 0.13
C ILE A 456 0.11 -0.04 -0.98
N GLY A 457 0.50 -0.40 -2.20
CA GLY A 457 -0.40 -0.50 -3.34
C GLY A 457 -1.49 -1.54 -3.14
N SER A 458 -1.14 -2.70 -2.58
CA SER A 458 -2.08 -3.80 -2.30
C SER A 458 -3.11 -3.42 -1.23
N LEU A 459 -2.69 -2.73 -0.15
CA LEU A 459 -3.59 -2.25 0.89
C LEU A 459 -4.55 -1.19 0.35
N LEU A 460 -4.05 -0.21 -0.40
CA LEU A 460 -4.88 0.81 -1.05
C LEU A 460 -5.89 0.19 -2.03
N ALA A 461 -5.46 -0.79 -2.83
CA ALA A 461 -6.32 -1.49 -3.78
C ALA A 461 -7.49 -2.18 -3.08
N ARG A 462 -7.21 -2.89 -1.99
CA ARG A 462 -8.22 -3.56 -1.16
C ARG A 462 -9.25 -2.56 -0.61
N ASP A 463 -8.78 -1.47 -0.06
CA ASP A 463 -9.67 -0.52 0.62
C ASP A 463 -10.47 0.34 -0.39
N LEU A 464 -9.89 0.65 -1.56
CA LEU A 464 -10.63 1.27 -2.66
C LEU A 464 -11.70 0.34 -3.24
N GLU A 465 -11.43 -0.96 -3.32
CA GLU A 465 -12.43 -1.95 -3.76
C GLU A 465 -13.66 -1.95 -2.84
N VAL A 466 -13.45 -1.87 -1.52
CA VAL A 466 -14.54 -1.79 -0.53
C VAL A 466 -15.36 -0.52 -0.71
N ILE A 467 -14.70 0.64 -0.79
CA ILE A 467 -15.39 1.95 -0.94
C ILE A 467 -16.14 2.05 -2.28
N ASP A 468 -15.55 1.58 -3.37
CA ASP A 468 -16.22 1.64 -4.68
C ASP A 468 -17.39 0.63 -4.79
N LYS A 469 -17.33 -0.51 -4.10
CA LYS A 469 -18.47 -1.43 -3.94
C LYS A 469 -19.59 -0.76 -3.13
N LEU A 470 -19.26 -0.09 -2.04
CA LEU A 470 -20.23 0.65 -1.24
C LEU A 470 -20.90 1.73 -2.07
N ARG A 471 -20.14 2.58 -2.75
CA ARG A 471 -20.70 3.66 -3.60
C ARG A 471 -21.69 3.14 -4.64
N ARG A 472 -21.38 2.01 -5.28
CA ARG A 472 -22.29 1.37 -6.26
C ARG A 472 -23.57 0.83 -5.63
N GLU A 473 -23.48 0.27 -4.40
CA GLU A 473 -24.65 -0.27 -3.70
C GLU A 473 -25.55 0.83 -3.13
N LEU A 474 -24.97 1.93 -2.70
CA LEU A 474 -25.72 3.09 -2.21
C LEU A 474 -26.54 3.74 -3.33
N ASP A 475 -25.96 3.81 -4.54
CA ASP A 475 -26.57 4.52 -5.70
C ASP A 475 -27.03 5.93 -5.33
N ASP A 476 -26.29 6.59 -4.46
CA ASP A 476 -26.56 7.91 -3.93
C ASP A 476 -25.30 8.78 -4.02
N PRO A 477 -25.19 9.62 -5.05
CA PRO A 477 -24.02 10.46 -5.28
C PRO A 477 -23.82 11.56 -4.23
N MET A 478 -24.82 11.82 -3.41
CA MET A 478 -24.77 12.84 -2.36
C MET A 478 -24.19 12.29 -1.05
N THR A 479 -24.20 10.97 -0.87
CA THR A 479 -23.54 10.31 0.26
C THR A 479 -22.03 10.31 0.04
N GLU A 480 -21.28 11.02 0.88
CA GLU A 480 -19.83 11.05 0.81
C GLU A 480 -19.20 9.79 1.40
N CYS A 481 -18.31 9.18 0.63
CA CYS A 481 -17.50 8.04 1.07
C CYS A 481 -16.02 8.38 0.89
N ARG A 482 -15.21 8.31 1.95
CA ARG A 482 -13.77 8.62 1.95
C ARG A 482 -12.97 7.51 2.60
N LEU A 483 -11.70 7.37 2.22
CA LEU A 483 -10.72 6.55 2.92
C LEU A 483 -9.91 7.40 3.89
N TYR A 484 -9.60 6.84 5.04
CA TYR A 484 -8.65 7.39 6.02
C TYR A 484 -8.92 8.85 6.41
N GLU A 485 -10.22 9.19 6.56
CA GLU A 485 -10.62 10.55 6.96
C GLU A 485 -10.05 10.89 8.36
N PRO A 486 -9.29 11.99 8.48
CA PRO A 486 -8.66 12.36 9.75
C PRO A 486 -9.70 12.74 10.84
N MET A 487 -9.82 11.93 11.88
CA MET A 487 -10.82 12.11 12.92
C MET A 487 -10.62 13.39 13.75
N ARG A 488 -9.42 13.96 13.79
CA ARG A 488 -9.17 15.30 14.37
C ARG A 488 -10.04 16.41 13.80
N ARG A 489 -10.60 16.24 12.60
CA ARG A 489 -11.56 17.18 11.98
C ARG A 489 -12.98 17.01 12.51
N HIS A 490 -13.27 15.84 13.07
CA HIS A 490 -14.61 15.40 13.51
C HIS A 490 -14.72 15.26 15.03
N THR A 491 -13.74 15.72 15.80
CA THR A 491 -13.76 15.80 17.26
C THR A 491 -13.62 17.25 17.74
N THR A 492 -14.26 17.58 18.85
CA THR A 492 -14.13 18.92 19.45
C THR A 492 -12.77 19.11 20.13
N LEU A 493 -12.11 18.04 20.54
CA LEU A 493 -10.76 18.04 21.08
C LEU A 493 -9.68 18.23 19.99
N LYS A 494 -10.05 18.02 18.70
CA LYS A 494 -9.17 18.14 17.53
C LYS A 494 -7.93 17.22 17.57
N VAL A 495 -8.10 16.04 18.16
CA VAL A 495 -7.13 14.93 18.10
C VAL A 495 -7.81 13.71 17.51
N GLY A 496 -7.01 12.74 17.06
CA GLY A 496 -7.44 11.45 16.54
C GLY A 496 -6.85 11.15 15.17
N GLY A 497 -6.40 9.90 15.00
CA GLY A 497 -5.93 9.32 13.76
C GLY A 497 -7.04 9.14 12.73
N PRO A 498 -6.79 8.41 11.63
CA PRO A 498 -7.73 8.28 10.52
C PRO A 498 -8.85 7.26 10.82
N ALA A 499 -10.04 7.47 10.24
CA ALA A 499 -11.05 6.43 10.09
C ALA A 499 -10.80 5.68 8.76
N GLN A 500 -10.69 4.36 8.78
CA GLN A 500 -10.39 3.57 7.58
C GLN A 500 -11.42 3.81 6.48
N TYR A 501 -12.72 3.65 6.82
CA TYR A 501 -13.82 3.97 5.92
C TYR A 501 -14.70 5.04 6.57
N TRP A 502 -14.90 6.16 5.89
CA TRP A 502 -15.73 7.25 6.33
C TRP A 502 -16.96 7.39 5.43
N VAL A 503 -18.15 7.43 6.01
CA VAL A 503 -19.41 7.58 5.28
C VAL A 503 -20.26 8.68 5.89
N GLU A 504 -20.69 9.65 5.08
CA GLU A 504 -21.64 10.71 5.46
C GLU A 504 -22.96 10.51 4.71
N PRO A 505 -23.88 9.65 5.20
CA PRO A 505 -25.18 9.45 4.59
C PRO A 505 -26.04 10.69 4.78
N ILE A 506 -26.86 11.03 3.77
CA ILE A 506 -27.82 12.15 3.82
C ILE A 506 -29.27 11.68 3.96
N THR A 507 -29.54 10.39 3.72
CA THR A 507 -30.87 9.77 3.86
C THR A 507 -30.82 8.57 4.82
N VAL A 508 -31.97 8.24 5.40
CA VAL A 508 -32.13 7.04 6.24
C VAL A 508 -31.86 5.77 5.43
N GLU A 509 -32.22 5.77 4.14
CA GLU A 509 -31.95 4.64 3.24
C GLU A 509 -30.44 4.42 3.04
N SER A 510 -29.67 5.47 2.72
CA SER A 510 -28.22 5.36 2.54
C SER A 510 -27.51 4.98 3.85
N PHE A 511 -28.02 5.40 5.00
CA PHE A 511 -27.53 4.96 6.31
C PHE A 511 -27.77 3.46 6.53
N SER A 512 -29.01 2.98 6.32
CA SER A 512 -29.36 1.57 6.46
C SER A 512 -28.55 0.68 5.52
N LYS A 513 -28.43 1.05 4.23
CA LYS A 513 -27.61 0.32 3.25
C LYS A 513 -26.16 0.26 3.67
N SER A 514 -25.57 1.36 4.19
CA SER A 514 -24.20 1.39 4.67
C SER A 514 -23.97 0.40 5.83
N LEU A 515 -24.89 0.37 6.81
CA LEU A 515 -24.81 -0.60 7.92
C LEU A 515 -24.83 -2.05 7.42
N GLY A 516 -25.83 -2.39 6.58
CA GLY A 516 -25.95 -3.74 6.01
C GLY A 516 -24.77 -4.14 5.13
N PHE A 517 -24.17 -3.18 4.40
CA PHE A 517 -22.98 -3.45 3.58
C PHE A 517 -21.78 -3.86 4.43
N PHE A 518 -21.45 -3.07 5.46
CA PHE A 518 -20.30 -3.38 6.33
C PHE A 518 -20.53 -4.62 7.20
N ASP A 519 -21.76 -4.87 7.64
CA ASP A 519 -22.12 -6.08 8.39
C ASP A 519 -21.85 -7.35 7.56
N ARG A 520 -22.28 -7.38 6.30
CA ARG A 520 -22.00 -8.51 5.37
C ARG A 520 -20.51 -8.79 5.14
N LEU A 521 -19.67 -7.75 5.27
CA LEU A 521 -18.21 -7.87 5.13
C LEU A 521 -17.51 -8.14 6.46
N ASN A 522 -18.25 -8.26 7.57
CA ASN A 522 -17.72 -8.33 8.94
C ASN A 522 -16.78 -7.16 9.28
N ILE A 523 -17.04 -5.99 8.74
CA ILE A 523 -16.31 -4.76 9.03
C ILE A 523 -17.01 -4.05 10.19
N PRO A 524 -16.33 -3.79 11.32
CA PRO A 524 -16.93 -3.14 12.46
C PRO A 524 -17.35 -1.71 12.12
N VAL A 525 -18.55 -1.31 12.60
CA VAL A 525 -19.11 0.02 12.35
C VAL A 525 -19.20 0.81 13.64
N ARG A 526 -18.82 2.09 13.57
CA ARG A 526 -19.10 3.08 14.62
C ARG A 526 -19.90 4.25 14.03
N VAL A 527 -20.98 4.60 14.70
CA VAL A 527 -21.76 5.80 14.35
C VAL A 527 -21.37 6.92 15.30
N ILE A 528 -20.95 8.04 14.75
CA ILE A 528 -20.52 9.19 15.53
C ILE A 528 -21.29 10.46 15.15
N GLY A 529 -21.53 11.30 16.14
CA GLY A 529 -22.00 12.67 15.94
C GLY A 529 -20.81 13.64 15.84
N ARG A 530 -20.86 14.73 16.59
CA ARG A 530 -19.85 15.80 16.57
C ARG A 530 -18.56 15.48 17.33
N GLY A 531 -18.41 14.31 17.89
CA GLY A 531 -17.20 13.92 18.64
C GLY A 531 -16.90 14.77 19.88
N SER A 532 -17.96 15.32 20.53
CA SER A 532 -17.80 16.21 21.68
C SER A 532 -17.51 15.52 23.00
N ASN A 533 -17.63 14.20 23.05
CA ASN A 533 -17.28 13.35 24.20
C ASN A 533 -16.39 12.17 23.78
N LEU A 534 -15.57 12.39 22.73
CA LEU A 534 -14.69 11.35 22.19
C LEU A 534 -13.24 11.77 22.27
N LEU A 535 -12.39 10.84 22.69
CA LEU A 535 -10.95 10.82 22.48
C LEU A 535 -10.65 9.69 21.53
N ILE A 536 -10.27 10.03 20.30
CA ILE A 536 -9.89 9.04 19.28
C ILE A 536 -8.37 8.90 19.30
N CYS A 537 -7.89 7.68 19.44
CA CYS A 537 -6.47 7.35 19.51
C CYS A 537 -5.74 7.70 18.21
N ASP A 538 -4.41 7.84 18.28
CA ASP A 538 -3.59 8.29 17.15
C ASP A 538 -3.50 7.23 16.04
N GLY A 539 -3.64 5.93 16.36
CA GLY A 539 -3.77 4.84 15.38
C GLY A 539 -5.08 4.87 14.58
N GLY A 540 -6.08 5.65 15.03
CA GLY A 540 -7.33 5.83 14.33
C GLY A 540 -8.38 4.75 14.61
N ILE A 541 -9.32 4.57 13.69
CA ILE A 541 -10.42 3.63 13.80
C ILE A 541 -10.35 2.63 12.65
N GLN A 542 -10.09 1.37 12.96
CA GLN A 542 -10.24 0.28 12.02
C GLN A 542 -11.74 0.01 11.76
N GLY A 543 -12.09 -0.19 10.49
CA GLY A 543 -13.45 -0.36 10.05
C GLY A 543 -14.13 0.93 9.63
N ALA A 544 -15.47 0.95 9.71
CA ALA A 544 -16.27 2.04 9.18
C ALA A 544 -16.72 3.01 10.26
N VAL A 545 -16.64 4.30 9.94
CA VAL A 545 -17.26 5.38 10.71
C VAL A 545 -18.39 5.99 9.87
N ILE A 546 -19.61 5.96 10.39
CA ILE A 546 -20.77 6.58 9.75
C ILE A 546 -21.14 7.84 10.53
N HIS A 547 -21.26 8.96 9.80
CA HIS A 547 -21.52 10.30 10.36
C HIS A 547 -22.82 10.91 9.82
N PRO A 548 -24.01 10.54 10.35
CA PRO A 548 -25.28 11.07 9.90
C PRO A 548 -25.47 12.52 10.40
N SER A 549 -24.99 13.49 9.65
CA SER A 549 -24.97 14.90 10.08
C SER A 549 -25.76 15.86 9.18
N GLY A 550 -25.94 15.49 7.90
CA GLY A 550 -26.61 16.27 6.86
C GLY A 550 -27.98 15.73 6.46
N GLY A 551 -28.58 16.29 5.40
CA GLY A 551 -29.83 15.83 4.82
C GLY A 551 -30.95 15.64 5.84
N GLU A 552 -31.67 14.51 5.76
CA GLU A 552 -32.74 14.12 6.66
C GLU A 552 -32.34 14.18 8.15
N PHE A 553 -31.08 13.87 8.45
CA PHE A 553 -30.57 13.85 9.83
C PHE A 553 -30.43 15.25 10.45
N SER A 554 -30.36 16.30 9.65
CA SER A 554 -30.26 17.69 10.12
C SER A 554 -31.61 18.42 10.20
N GLU A 555 -32.68 17.78 9.75
CA GLU A 555 -34.02 18.39 9.73
C GLU A 555 -34.58 18.59 11.11
N VAL A 556 -35.36 19.68 11.28
CA VAL A 556 -36.10 19.98 12.49
C VAL A 556 -37.45 20.55 12.08
N SER A 557 -38.54 19.96 12.60
CA SER A 557 -39.90 20.40 12.35
C SER A 557 -40.66 20.62 13.67
N VAL A 558 -41.68 21.51 13.64
CA VAL A 558 -42.46 21.90 14.83
C VAL A 558 -43.92 21.65 14.55
N SER A 559 -44.61 21.04 15.55
CA SER A 559 -46.08 20.85 15.54
C SER A 559 -46.63 21.06 16.93
N GLY A 560 -47.27 22.23 17.13
CA GLY A 560 -47.71 22.66 18.47
C GLY A 560 -46.50 22.83 19.39
N ASN A 561 -46.50 22.16 20.54
CA ASN A 561 -45.38 22.17 21.49
C ASN A 561 -44.35 21.05 21.25
N TYR A 562 -44.49 20.28 20.16
CA TYR A 562 -43.61 19.19 19.84
C TYR A 562 -42.60 19.61 18.79
N ILE A 563 -41.33 19.22 19.00
CA ILE A 563 -40.23 19.43 18.06
C ILE A 563 -39.69 18.07 17.65
N THR A 564 -39.79 17.73 16.36
CA THR A 564 -39.14 16.56 15.80
C THR A 564 -37.77 16.96 15.23
N ALA A 565 -36.72 16.29 15.67
CA ALA A 565 -35.34 16.59 15.25
C ALA A 565 -34.61 15.34 14.81
N GLY A 566 -33.94 15.42 13.66
CA GLY A 566 -32.98 14.42 13.19
C GLY A 566 -31.73 14.39 14.08
N VAL A 567 -31.09 13.24 14.17
CA VAL A 567 -29.92 13.01 15.07
C VAL A 567 -28.70 13.88 14.76
N GLY A 568 -28.56 14.35 13.53
CA GLY A 568 -27.49 15.28 13.10
C GLY A 568 -27.77 16.73 13.50
N ALA A 569 -29.01 17.09 13.89
CA ALA A 569 -29.33 18.43 14.30
C ALA A 569 -28.58 18.81 15.58
N ARG A 570 -28.10 20.06 15.65
CA ARG A 570 -27.38 20.60 16.82
C ARG A 570 -28.35 21.01 17.89
N PHE A 571 -28.07 20.79 19.16
CA PHE A 571 -28.87 21.27 20.28
C PHE A 571 -29.12 22.78 20.22
N LYS A 572 -28.12 23.56 19.86
CA LYS A 572 -28.29 25.01 19.65
C LYS A 572 -29.34 25.33 18.58
N LYS A 573 -29.46 24.51 17.51
CA LYS A 573 -30.47 24.69 16.46
C LYS A 573 -31.89 24.43 17.05
N LEU A 574 -32.03 23.41 17.89
CA LEU A 574 -33.29 23.10 18.56
C LEU A 574 -33.72 24.27 19.45
N ASN A 575 -32.85 24.78 20.31
CA ASN A 575 -33.15 25.94 21.16
C ASN A 575 -33.56 27.17 20.33
N ASN A 576 -32.87 27.46 19.24
CA ASN A 576 -33.20 28.59 18.36
C ASN A 576 -34.59 28.44 17.71
N ILE A 577 -34.91 27.21 17.22
CA ILE A 577 -36.19 26.92 16.60
C ILE A 577 -37.33 26.96 17.66
N ALA A 578 -37.12 26.39 18.84
CA ALA A 578 -38.03 26.44 19.95
C ALA A 578 -38.40 27.91 20.32
N LYS A 579 -37.36 28.74 20.44
CA LYS A 579 -37.54 30.18 20.68
C LYS A 579 -38.38 30.88 19.60
N MET A 580 -38.11 30.59 18.32
CA MET A 580 -38.85 31.17 17.18
C MET A 580 -40.34 30.79 17.19
N HIS A 581 -40.67 29.63 17.78
CA HIS A 581 -42.04 29.14 17.89
C HIS A 581 -42.67 29.33 19.29
N GLU A 582 -42.03 30.15 20.12
CA GLU A 582 -42.53 30.45 21.48
C GLU A 582 -42.67 29.21 22.37
N ILE A 583 -41.72 28.24 22.22
CA ILE A 583 -41.65 27.01 22.99
C ILE A 583 -40.50 27.11 23.98
N SER A 584 -40.78 27.05 25.27
CA SER A 584 -39.84 27.03 26.39
C SER A 584 -39.46 25.60 26.77
N GLY A 585 -38.37 25.45 27.48
CA GLY A 585 -37.85 24.19 27.99
C GLY A 585 -36.54 23.73 27.32
N PHE A 586 -36.12 24.38 26.23
CA PHE A 586 -34.91 24.03 25.46
C PHE A 586 -33.70 24.93 25.74
N GLU A 587 -33.80 25.90 26.65
CA GLU A 587 -32.79 26.93 26.92
C GLU A 587 -31.46 26.35 27.48
N TRP A 588 -31.58 25.22 28.20
CA TRP A 588 -30.45 24.49 28.75
C TRP A 588 -29.55 23.87 27.66
N MET A 589 -30.10 23.64 26.46
CA MET A 589 -29.36 23.10 25.29
C MET A 589 -28.39 24.11 24.72
N GLU A 590 -28.52 25.40 25.04
CA GLU A 590 -27.61 26.43 24.53
C GLU A 590 -26.17 26.18 25.02
N GLY A 591 -25.26 26.18 24.09
CA GLY A 591 -23.82 25.95 24.35
C GLY A 591 -23.41 24.48 24.58
N ILE A 592 -24.33 23.50 24.58
CA ILE A 592 -23.91 22.07 24.53
C ILE A 592 -23.31 21.78 23.14
N PRO A 593 -22.04 21.34 23.04
CA PRO A 593 -21.38 21.23 21.77
C PRO A 593 -21.69 19.91 21.01
N GLY A 594 -22.93 19.38 21.18
CA GLY A 594 -23.34 18.08 20.62
C GLY A 594 -24.46 18.18 19.59
N ASN A 595 -24.71 17.05 18.94
CA ASN A 595 -25.87 16.77 18.11
C ASN A 595 -26.91 15.97 18.94
N VAL A 596 -28.16 15.97 18.48
CA VAL A 596 -29.27 15.22 19.09
C VAL A 596 -28.90 13.75 19.32
N GLY A 597 -28.32 13.07 18.32
CA GLY A 597 -27.94 11.65 18.46
C GLY A 597 -26.96 11.38 19.59
N GLY A 598 -25.91 12.21 19.72
CA GLY A 598 -24.99 12.14 20.86
C GLY A 598 -25.64 12.46 22.19
N GLY A 599 -26.57 13.44 22.19
CA GLY A 599 -27.36 13.77 23.36
C GLY A 599 -28.26 12.63 23.82
N LEU A 600 -28.95 11.97 22.90
CA LEU A 600 -29.76 10.78 23.18
C LEU A 600 -28.90 9.66 23.77
N ARG A 601 -27.77 9.29 23.11
CA ARG A 601 -26.91 8.20 23.56
C ARG A 601 -26.35 8.41 24.98
N MET A 602 -25.98 9.64 25.31
CA MET A 602 -25.36 10.00 26.58
C MET A 602 -26.36 10.50 27.61
N ASN A 603 -27.66 10.53 27.31
CA ASN A 603 -28.65 11.25 28.11
C ASN A 603 -28.07 12.60 28.60
N ALA A 604 -27.56 13.38 27.61
CA ALA A 604 -26.79 14.59 27.91
C ALA A 604 -27.68 15.60 28.67
N GLY A 605 -27.13 16.25 29.68
CA GLY A 605 -27.85 17.21 30.48
C GLY A 605 -27.04 18.41 30.92
N ALA A 606 -27.73 19.47 31.28
CA ALA A 606 -27.17 20.68 31.87
C ALA A 606 -28.26 21.43 32.67
N MET A 607 -27.84 22.23 33.68
CA MET A 607 -28.73 23.08 34.49
C MET A 607 -29.85 22.31 35.22
N GLY A 608 -29.65 21.01 35.48
CA GLY A 608 -30.61 20.15 36.16
C GLY A 608 -31.65 19.50 35.26
N THR A 609 -31.52 19.62 33.94
CA THR A 609 -32.39 18.96 32.93
C THR A 609 -31.56 18.03 32.09
N GLU A 610 -32.09 16.84 31.80
CA GLU A 610 -31.47 15.84 30.90
C GLU A 610 -32.32 15.67 29.63
N THR A 611 -31.69 15.09 28.57
CA THR A 611 -32.32 14.91 27.26
C THR A 611 -33.63 14.14 27.35
N PHE A 612 -33.67 13.04 28.11
CA PHE A 612 -34.87 12.19 28.25
C PHE A 612 -35.97 12.77 29.12
N ASP A 613 -35.74 13.86 29.84
CA ASP A 613 -36.79 14.60 30.52
C ASP A 613 -37.80 15.24 29.54
N GLN A 614 -37.39 15.47 28.30
CA GLN A 614 -38.18 16.12 27.26
C GLN A 614 -38.46 15.24 26.04
N VAL A 615 -37.81 14.07 25.92
CA VAL A 615 -38.04 13.14 24.81
C VAL A 615 -39.38 12.45 24.98
N VAL A 616 -40.23 12.47 23.95
CA VAL A 616 -41.53 11.80 23.85
C VAL A 616 -41.35 10.43 23.16
N SER A 617 -40.64 10.40 22.03
CA SER A 617 -40.34 9.19 21.31
C SER A 617 -38.99 9.28 20.60
N VAL A 618 -38.39 8.12 20.33
CA VAL A 618 -37.17 7.99 19.53
C VAL A 618 -37.41 6.99 18.40
N LYS A 619 -37.05 7.39 17.20
CA LYS A 619 -37.01 6.53 16.02
C LYS A 619 -35.66 5.91 15.88
N PHE A 620 -35.60 4.57 15.81
CA PHE A 620 -34.40 3.78 15.78
C PHE A 620 -34.24 3.07 14.45
N LEU A 621 -33.00 2.77 14.13
CA LEU A 621 -32.59 1.81 13.14
C LEU A 621 -31.80 0.70 13.85
N ASP A 622 -32.17 -0.56 13.67
CA ASP A 622 -31.44 -1.67 14.23
C ASP A 622 -30.27 -2.10 13.32
N SER A 623 -29.46 -3.06 13.78
CA SER A 623 -28.31 -3.57 13.00
C SER A 623 -28.70 -4.26 11.70
N SER A 624 -29.96 -4.71 11.57
CA SER A 624 -30.50 -5.32 10.34
C SER A 624 -31.02 -4.29 9.33
N GLY A 625 -31.07 -3.01 9.71
CA GLY A 625 -31.61 -1.93 8.88
C GLY A 625 -33.12 -1.73 9.05
N GLN A 626 -33.77 -2.38 10.03
CA GLN A 626 -35.21 -2.19 10.30
C GLN A 626 -35.44 -0.95 11.13
N ILE A 627 -36.43 -0.16 10.71
CA ILE A 627 -36.83 1.07 11.41
C ILE A 627 -38.00 0.77 12.35
N TYR A 628 -37.90 1.25 13.58
CA TYR A 628 -38.97 1.19 14.58
C TYR A 628 -38.96 2.43 15.47
N GLU A 629 -40.07 2.71 16.17
CA GLU A 629 -40.22 3.84 17.08
C GLU A 629 -40.59 3.33 18.47
N LYS A 630 -40.01 3.92 19.52
CA LYS A 630 -40.34 3.65 20.92
C LYS A 630 -40.70 4.94 21.62
N SER A 631 -41.69 4.86 22.50
CA SER A 631 -41.98 5.91 23.50
C SER A 631 -40.80 6.04 24.47
N SER A 632 -40.54 7.23 24.98
CA SER A 632 -39.51 7.46 26.00
C SER A 632 -39.72 6.62 27.26
N HIS A 633 -40.97 6.27 27.59
CA HIS A 633 -41.31 5.40 28.72
C HIS A 633 -40.82 3.96 28.54
N ASP A 634 -40.63 3.50 27.30
CA ASP A 634 -40.16 2.17 26.95
C ASP A 634 -38.66 2.14 26.74
N VAL A 635 -37.94 3.27 26.81
CA VAL A 635 -36.52 3.42 26.66
C VAL A 635 -35.88 3.69 28.02
N LYS A 636 -35.08 2.77 28.51
CA LYS A 636 -34.35 2.95 29.77
C LYS A 636 -33.24 4.01 29.59
N SER A 637 -33.33 5.11 30.36
CA SER A 637 -32.30 6.14 30.44
C SER A 637 -31.66 6.16 31.83
N GLU A 638 -30.33 6.29 31.86
CA GLU A 638 -29.51 6.34 33.05
C GLU A 638 -28.55 7.54 32.95
N TYR A 639 -27.89 7.88 34.07
CA TYR A 639 -26.87 8.92 34.07
C TYR A 639 -25.76 8.59 33.04
N ARG A 640 -25.66 9.41 32.01
CA ARG A 640 -24.67 9.26 30.90
C ARG A 640 -24.77 7.93 30.11
N SER A 641 -25.96 7.31 30.09
CA SER A 641 -26.14 6.02 29.38
C SER A 641 -27.60 5.82 28.95
N VAL A 642 -27.77 5.31 27.74
CA VAL A 642 -29.04 4.79 27.21
C VAL A 642 -28.74 3.42 26.57
N PRO A 643 -28.96 2.31 27.31
CA PRO A 643 -28.57 0.97 26.89
C PRO A 643 -29.12 0.53 25.53
N GLU A 644 -30.32 0.96 25.15
CA GLU A 644 -30.94 0.71 23.85
C GLU A 644 -30.04 1.14 22.69
N LEU A 645 -29.32 2.28 22.85
CA LEU A 645 -28.41 2.85 21.86
C LEU A 645 -27.01 2.22 21.84
N ASN A 646 -26.81 1.12 22.55
CA ASN A 646 -25.56 0.34 22.42
C ASN A 646 -25.57 -0.54 21.16
N ASN A 647 -26.74 -1.06 20.78
CA ASN A 647 -26.92 -1.99 19.67
C ASN A 647 -27.82 -1.44 18.55
N ASN A 648 -28.42 -0.27 18.75
CA ASN A 648 -29.30 0.39 17.79
C ASN A 648 -28.84 1.82 17.54
N TYR A 649 -29.28 2.39 16.45
CA TYR A 649 -28.91 3.74 16.03
C TYR A 649 -30.14 4.62 16.01
N ALA A 650 -30.13 5.74 16.74
CA ALA A 650 -31.20 6.72 16.63
C ALA A 650 -31.16 7.41 15.26
N ILE A 651 -32.32 7.69 14.68
CA ILE A 651 -32.54 8.45 13.44
C ILE A 651 -33.07 9.83 13.73
N SER A 652 -34.08 9.92 14.57
CA SER A 652 -34.75 11.16 15.01
C SER A 652 -35.37 10.98 16.37
N ALA A 653 -35.69 12.08 17.02
CA ALA A 653 -36.48 12.09 18.25
C ALA A 653 -37.54 13.21 18.25
N VAL A 654 -38.62 12.97 18.96
CA VAL A 654 -39.68 13.96 19.26
C VAL A 654 -39.46 14.46 20.66
N PHE A 655 -39.41 15.77 20.81
CA PHE A 655 -39.26 16.48 22.08
C PHE A 655 -40.53 17.25 22.38
N GLU A 656 -40.89 17.36 23.66
CA GLU A 656 -42.00 18.19 24.13
C GLU A 656 -41.48 19.38 24.93
N GLY A 657 -41.97 20.56 24.60
CA GLY A 657 -41.76 21.79 25.37
C GLY A 657 -43.08 22.37 25.86
N VAL A 658 -43.04 23.53 26.43
CA VAL A 658 -44.23 24.25 26.91
C VAL A 658 -44.32 25.62 26.24
N SER A 659 -45.52 26.12 26.01
CA SER A 659 -45.69 27.48 25.47
C SER A 659 -45.03 28.49 26.40
N GLY A 660 -44.27 29.43 25.85
CA GLY A 660 -43.48 30.39 26.59
C GLY A 660 -43.44 31.77 25.93
N ASN A 661 -42.93 32.76 26.67
CA ASN A 661 -42.74 34.11 26.12
C ASN A 661 -41.28 34.23 25.57
N VAL A 662 -41.11 34.77 24.36
CA VAL A 662 -39.82 34.94 23.71
C VAL A 662 -38.77 35.64 24.59
N ARG A 663 -39.19 36.70 25.33
CA ARG A 663 -38.28 37.45 26.21
C ARG A 663 -37.76 36.60 27.37
N ASP A 664 -38.62 35.77 27.95
CA ASP A 664 -38.20 34.86 29.05
C ASP A 664 -37.28 33.77 28.55
N ILE A 665 -37.61 33.18 27.41
CA ILE A 665 -36.75 32.20 26.72
C ILE A 665 -35.37 32.80 26.41
N GLU A 666 -35.30 34.03 25.85
CA GLU A 666 -34.05 34.72 25.59
C GLU A 666 -33.23 34.97 26.84
N LYS A 667 -33.87 35.40 27.92
CA LYS A 667 -33.22 35.61 29.22
C LYS A 667 -32.59 34.33 29.75
N LEU A 668 -33.33 33.23 29.78
CA LEU A 668 -32.88 31.91 30.23
C LEU A 668 -31.75 31.38 29.34
N THR A 669 -31.87 31.55 28.03
CA THR A 669 -30.81 31.18 27.07
C THR A 669 -29.52 31.96 27.35
N GLN A 670 -29.61 33.28 27.61
CA GLN A 670 -28.43 34.10 27.92
C GLN A 670 -27.82 33.74 29.28
N GLU A 671 -28.64 33.44 30.29
CA GLU A 671 -28.15 32.97 31.58
C GLU A 671 -27.39 31.61 31.45
N SER A 672 -27.93 30.66 30.69
CA SER A 672 -27.31 29.38 30.42
C SER A 672 -25.97 29.56 29.71
N MET A 673 -25.93 30.42 28.69
CA MET A 673 -24.70 30.74 27.95
C MET A 673 -23.65 31.42 28.85
N SER A 674 -24.05 32.35 29.69
CA SER A 674 -23.17 33.11 30.58
C SER A 674 -22.54 32.22 31.65
N LYS A 675 -23.33 31.35 32.30
CA LYS A 675 -22.84 30.38 33.27
C LYS A 675 -21.81 29.47 32.67
N ARG A 676 -22.03 28.97 31.42
CA ARG A 676 -21.08 28.13 30.72
C ARG A 676 -19.79 28.83 30.39
N LYS A 677 -19.81 30.04 29.84
CA LYS A 677 -18.62 30.82 29.54
C LYS A 677 -17.73 31.08 30.74
N GLN A 678 -18.34 31.20 31.92
CA GLN A 678 -17.63 31.43 33.18
C GLN A 678 -17.02 30.15 33.75
N SER A 679 -17.61 28.98 33.51
CA SER A 679 -17.24 27.72 34.16
C SER A 679 -16.48 26.75 33.24
N GLN A 680 -16.41 26.98 31.93
CA GLN A 680 -15.80 26.04 30.98
C GLN A 680 -14.79 26.73 30.06
N PRO A 681 -13.71 26.04 29.66
CA PRO A 681 -12.72 26.58 28.75
C PRO A 681 -13.28 26.77 27.33
N ILE A 682 -12.78 27.79 26.62
CA ILE A 682 -13.12 28.06 25.22
C ILE A 682 -12.24 27.21 24.28
N ALA A 683 -11.06 26.80 24.76
CA ALA A 683 -10.14 25.99 23.99
C ALA A 683 -10.72 24.62 23.60
N ALA A 684 -10.14 24.00 22.54
CA ALA A 684 -10.56 22.71 22.06
C ALA A 684 -10.46 21.64 23.18
N SER A 685 -11.57 20.95 23.46
CA SER A 685 -11.68 19.96 24.53
C SER A 685 -12.80 18.95 24.23
N ALA A 686 -12.83 17.84 24.97
CA ALA A 686 -13.86 16.81 24.88
C ALA A 686 -14.91 16.90 26.02
N GLY A 687 -15.08 18.08 26.65
CA GLY A 687 -15.93 18.21 27.83
C GLY A 687 -15.27 17.71 29.11
N CYS A 688 -16.08 17.24 30.07
CA CYS A 688 -15.59 16.62 31.29
C CYS A 688 -14.86 15.28 30.97
N ILE A 689 -13.67 15.13 31.50
CA ILE A 689 -12.85 13.91 31.26
C ILE A 689 -13.26 12.77 32.17
N PHE A 690 -13.61 13.07 33.44
CA PHE A 690 -13.95 12.07 34.44
C PHE A 690 -15.39 12.21 34.93
N LYS A 691 -16.03 11.09 35.24
CA LYS A 691 -17.27 11.05 36.00
C LYS A 691 -17.03 11.60 37.41
N ASN A 692 -18.04 12.19 38.01
CA ASN A 692 -17.94 12.65 39.40
C ASN A 692 -17.99 11.45 40.34
N PRO A 693 -16.95 11.23 41.19
CA PRO A 693 -17.05 10.31 42.31
C PRO A 693 -18.12 10.74 43.32
N GLU A 694 -18.67 9.79 44.10
CA GLU A 694 -19.71 10.07 45.10
C GLU A 694 -19.23 11.07 46.18
N SER A 695 -17.94 11.05 46.52
CA SER A 695 -17.39 11.82 47.64
C SER A 695 -17.05 13.27 47.30
N ILE A 696 -16.69 13.57 46.04
CA ILE A 696 -16.26 14.91 45.62
C ILE A 696 -16.37 15.08 44.10
N PRO A 697 -16.82 16.23 43.59
CA PRO A 697 -16.77 16.49 42.15
C PRO A 697 -15.34 16.36 41.57
N ALA A 698 -15.17 15.66 40.44
CA ALA A 698 -13.86 15.39 39.83
C ALA A 698 -13.05 16.66 39.56
N GLY A 699 -13.68 17.73 39.07
CA GLY A 699 -13.00 19.01 38.84
C GLY A 699 -12.41 19.62 40.09
N LYS A 700 -13.13 19.54 41.23
CA LYS A 700 -12.68 20.02 42.53
C LYS A 700 -11.53 19.14 43.08
N LEU A 701 -11.64 17.82 42.92
CA LEU A 701 -10.58 16.89 43.30
C LEU A 701 -9.26 17.22 42.58
N ILE A 702 -9.33 17.44 41.26
CA ILE A 702 -8.17 17.76 40.41
C ILE A 702 -7.55 19.11 40.82
N GLU A 703 -8.39 20.09 41.16
CA GLU A 703 -7.95 21.40 41.68
C GLU A 703 -7.26 21.27 43.04
N GLU A 704 -7.85 20.53 44.00
CA GLU A 704 -7.25 20.28 45.30
C GLU A 704 -5.93 19.46 45.25
N MET A 705 -5.71 18.71 44.17
CA MET A 705 -4.45 18.01 43.89
C MET A 705 -3.42 18.88 43.17
N ASP A 706 -3.70 20.17 42.96
CA ASP A 706 -2.83 21.12 42.24
C ASP A 706 -2.42 20.62 40.86
N MET A 707 -3.42 20.13 40.08
CA MET A 707 -3.22 19.64 38.72
C MET A 707 -3.66 20.60 37.62
N LYS A 708 -4.30 21.73 37.95
CA LYS A 708 -4.60 22.78 36.94
C LYS A 708 -3.31 23.27 36.28
N GLY A 709 -3.29 23.40 34.98
CA GLY A 709 -2.12 23.79 34.19
C GLY A 709 -1.10 22.66 33.95
N PHE A 710 -1.23 21.48 34.57
CA PHE A 710 -0.36 20.33 34.28
C PHE A 710 -0.49 19.94 32.80
N SER A 711 0.64 19.69 32.14
CA SER A 711 0.68 19.42 30.69
C SER A 711 1.64 18.30 30.33
N VAL A 712 1.28 17.56 29.25
CA VAL A 712 2.14 16.62 28.56
C VAL A 712 2.00 16.92 27.07
N GLY A 713 3.13 17.14 26.37
CA GLY A 713 3.11 17.55 24.96
C GLY A 713 2.20 18.76 24.71
N GLY A 714 1.22 18.60 23.81
CA GLY A 714 0.23 19.65 23.50
C GLY A 714 -1.05 19.60 24.33
N ALA A 715 -1.20 18.64 25.27
CA ALA A 715 -2.37 18.48 26.10
C ALA A 715 -2.16 19.09 27.48
N ARG A 716 -3.15 19.82 28.02
CA ARG A 716 -3.05 20.54 29.31
C ARG A 716 -4.35 20.50 30.10
N VAL A 717 -4.28 20.30 31.41
CA VAL A 717 -5.43 20.50 32.31
C VAL A 717 -5.81 21.98 32.31
N SER A 718 -7.10 22.27 32.08
CA SER A 718 -7.57 23.65 31.99
C SER A 718 -7.40 24.42 33.30
N ASP A 719 -6.95 25.67 33.18
CA ASP A 719 -6.86 26.59 34.32
C ASP A 719 -8.25 27.04 34.80
N VAL A 720 -9.27 26.97 33.92
CA VAL A 720 -10.67 27.37 34.22
C VAL A 720 -11.37 26.25 35.01
N HIS A 721 -11.27 24.99 34.55
CA HIS A 721 -11.99 23.86 35.13
C HIS A 721 -11.15 22.61 35.20
N GLY A 722 -10.86 22.09 36.38
CA GLY A 722 -9.96 20.95 36.59
C GLY A 722 -10.34 19.65 35.84
N ASN A 723 -11.65 19.43 35.58
CA ASN A 723 -12.10 18.24 34.83
C ASN A 723 -12.10 18.42 33.32
N PHE A 724 -11.36 19.39 32.78
CA PHE A 724 -11.20 19.60 31.33
C PHE A 724 -9.73 19.51 30.94
N ILE A 725 -9.46 18.72 29.91
CA ILE A 725 -8.16 18.74 29.22
C ILE A 725 -8.35 19.50 27.91
N VAL A 726 -7.48 20.46 27.66
CA VAL A 726 -7.49 21.30 26.45
C VAL A 726 -6.32 20.98 25.55
N ASN A 727 -6.55 21.12 24.25
CA ASN A 727 -5.53 21.00 23.21
C ASN A 727 -4.99 22.39 22.85
N ASP A 728 -3.70 22.60 23.03
CA ASP A 728 -3.00 23.86 22.66
C ASP A 728 -2.72 23.98 21.14
N GLY A 729 -3.34 23.10 20.33
CA GLY A 729 -3.23 23.09 18.87
C GLY A 729 -2.23 22.07 18.31
N LYS A 730 -1.46 21.40 19.16
CA LYS A 730 -0.45 20.38 18.78
C LYS A 730 -0.59 19.06 19.53
N ALA A 731 -1.64 18.88 20.36
CA ALA A 731 -1.83 17.66 21.13
C ALA A 731 -2.03 16.44 20.22
N THR A 732 -1.45 15.34 20.61
CA THR A 732 -1.74 13.98 20.12
C THR A 732 -2.72 13.31 21.10
N ALA A 733 -3.32 12.19 20.70
CA ALA A 733 -4.18 11.43 21.62
C ALA A 733 -3.35 10.84 22.76
N ILE A 734 -2.12 10.42 22.51
CA ILE A 734 -1.21 9.90 23.55
C ILE A 734 -0.85 10.97 24.59
N ASP A 735 -0.73 12.24 24.20
CA ASP A 735 -0.52 13.34 25.14
C ASP A 735 -1.70 13.45 26.12
N VAL A 736 -2.93 13.41 25.57
CA VAL A 736 -4.17 13.47 26.36
C VAL A 736 -4.30 12.26 27.28
N LEU A 737 -4.03 11.05 26.79
CA LEU A 737 -4.04 9.82 27.58
C LEU A 737 -3.00 9.87 28.71
N SER A 738 -1.84 10.42 28.47
CA SER A 738 -0.79 10.60 29.46
C SER A 738 -1.25 11.52 30.59
N VAL A 739 -1.90 12.66 30.26
CA VAL A 739 -2.48 13.57 31.27
C VAL A 739 -3.57 12.86 32.08
N ILE A 740 -4.46 12.10 31.41
CA ILE A 740 -5.51 11.30 32.07
C ILE A 740 -4.91 10.30 33.08
N ASN A 741 -3.87 9.58 32.67
CA ASN A 741 -3.22 8.57 33.52
C ASN A 741 -2.53 9.21 34.73
N GLU A 742 -1.84 10.33 34.55
CA GLU A 742 -1.21 11.07 35.66
C GLU A 742 -2.25 11.54 36.70
N ILE A 743 -3.39 12.08 36.22
CA ILE A 743 -4.48 12.48 37.11
C ILE A 743 -5.03 11.27 37.86
N LYS A 744 -5.28 10.13 37.20
CA LYS A 744 -5.77 8.89 37.84
C LYS A 744 -4.80 8.38 38.90
N GLN A 745 -3.51 8.34 38.60
CA GLN A 745 -2.47 7.89 39.55
C GLN A 745 -2.39 8.82 40.75
N LYS A 746 -2.39 10.13 40.55
CA LYS A 746 -2.33 11.11 41.64
C LYS A 746 -3.56 11.05 42.52
N ALA A 747 -4.75 10.89 41.95
CA ALA A 747 -6.02 10.75 42.71
C ALA A 747 -6.00 9.46 43.56
N LEU A 748 -5.55 8.35 43.01
CA LEU A 748 -5.44 7.09 43.72
C LEU A 748 -4.40 7.17 44.86
N ASN A 749 -3.21 7.68 44.56
CA ASN A 749 -2.09 7.71 45.53
C ASN A 749 -2.32 8.73 46.66
N SER A 750 -2.90 9.90 46.36
CA SER A 750 -3.07 10.98 47.35
C SER A 750 -4.37 10.93 48.13
N ARG A 751 -5.42 10.36 47.56
CA ARG A 751 -6.80 10.40 48.10
C ARG A 751 -7.49 9.03 48.17
N GLY A 752 -6.89 7.97 47.59
CA GLY A 752 -7.52 6.64 47.49
C GLY A 752 -8.73 6.59 46.54
N ILE A 753 -8.88 7.61 45.70
CA ILE A 753 -10.07 7.73 44.81
C ILE A 753 -9.69 7.19 43.41
N LYS A 754 -10.44 6.19 42.94
CA LYS A 754 -10.33 5.66 41.59
C LYS A 754 -11.21 6.45 40.64
N LEU A 755 -10.63 7.25 39.76
CA LEU A 755 -11.35 8.02 38.76
C LEU A 755 -11.71 7.16 37.53
N GLU A 756 -12.97 7.28 37.07
CA GLU A 756 -13.47 6.71 35.83
C GLU A 756 -13.61 7.79 34.77
N THR A 757 -13.25 7.47 33.52
CA THR A 757 -13.44 8.42 32.42
C THR A 757 -14.91 8.54 32.02
N GLU A 758 -15.38 9.77 31.81
CA GLU A 758 -16.63 10.08 31.15
C GLU A 758 -16.43 10.17 29.64
N VAL A 759 -15.30 10.73 29.22
CA VAL A 759 -14.89 10.75 27.81
C VAL A 759 -14.72 9.31 27.31
N GLN A 760 -15.28 9.02 26.14
CA GLN A 760 -15.15 7.71 25.50
C GLN A 760 -13.84 7.68 24.70
N ILE A 761 -12.95 6.76 25.07
CA ILE A 761 -11.68 6.50 24.38
C ILE A 761 -11.94 5.40 23.37
N ILE A 762 -11.67 5.66 22.09
CA ILE A 762 -11.91 4.74 20.98
C ILE A 762 -10.75 4.74 19.97
N GLY A 763 -10.62 3.64 19.27
CA GLY A 763 -9.58 3.46 18.26
C GLY A 763 -8.32 2.77 18.80
N GLU A 764 -7.36 2.60 17.93
CA GLU A 764 -6.10 1.90 18.21
C GLU A 764 -5.05 2.89 18.71
N GLU A 765 -4.29 2.51 19.74
CA GLU A 765 -3.21 3.37 20.27
C GLU A 765 -2.09 3.53 19.26
N GLU A 766 -1.75 2.45 18.56
CA GLU A 766 -0.83 2.42 17.43
C GLU A 766 -1.55 2.02 16.15
N ILE A 767 -0.96 2.31 14.99
CA ILE A 767 -1.47 1.87 13.71
C ILE A 767 -1.30 0.35 13.63
N VAL A 768 -2.42 -0.38 13.63
CA VAL A 768 -2.44 -1.84 13.50
C VAL A 768 -2.76 -2.19 12.05
N PHE A 769 -1.95 -3.07 11.44
CA PHE A 769 -2.03 -3.47 10.03
C PHE A 769 -2.56 -4.88 9.84
#